data_999b3f20a7f202516065d8ac67723204
#
_entry.id   999b3f20a7f202516065d8ac67723204
#
_cell.length_a   1.000
_cell.length_b   1.000
_cell.length_c   1.000
_cell.angle_alpha   90.00
_cell.angle_beta   90.00
_cell.angle_gamma   90.00
#
_symmetry.space_group_name_H-M   'P 1'
#
loop_
_entity.id
_entity.type
_entity.pdbx_description
1 polymer ?
#
loop_
_entity_poly.entity_id
_entity_poly.type
_entity_poly.pdbx_seq_one_letter_code
_entity_poly.pdbx_strand_id
1 'polypeptide(L)'
;MTTSMRMKNKMTTSMRVMNKIDVEEDDASGIFRIGVDTLSAILKITGLDDLFESRFADQQPTSFDEKISVIEQKKWVSQAFEDEVLKDVTALTTFADNTVKEMPKIESLDQVQVKQRIAKCWPKANKQVIKKTITFTPLQDHLFHQMNNYRDMVFCNRSLSNAKEIRNAYALHALNHITKTRDRVLKNNAKLSKAQKEGTDAGEMRDQGFTRPKVLIILPFRNTVVDLVDTFIKLSGTEQHENKNRFLEQFNLREEEAVDTSKPADYLQNFQGNIDDHFRLGIKFAKKSMKIYSDFYNADVIIASPLGLRTLIGSEGDKKRDFDFLSSIELVILDQTNHFLMQNWEHIDHIFQHLNLIPTDGHGCDISRIKSWYLDGKAKYLRQTLVFADFLTPEFNALFNKHMKNVAGKLKIKRTYEEGSILDVIPQVQQSFTRIDAPSLKAINDVRYKYFIEKTLPTLRKSAIMQSHTLIFIPSYFDFVRVRNYFEDNKYSYEPCSEYASGPAITRSRAQFFHGRSNFMLYTERLHFFRRYNIRGTFHVVFYGLPEDPLYYTENVNFLGLKFDEASAAEEATFSCTALFSKYDFLKLERVVGTERAKKIIEIDLANLSAHRQRYFQSVLLVAPRATKTSLSIIVKSPDEGILIERKNKKRLIHGGTRKMLLHSSARWLYFGRRYKCCIGEHCRSVRVGSYCRSLSGKVH
;
A
#
# COMPACT_ATOMS: atom_id res chain seq x y z
N MET A 1 37.74 3.16 18.68
CA MET A 1 38.09 3.63 20.05
C MET A 1 37.83 5.12 20.27
N THR A 2 37.67 5.96 19.28
CA THR A 2 37.58 7.43 19.42
C THR A 2 36.17 7.97 19.72
N THR A 3 35.11 7.32 19.28
CA THR A 3 33.71 7.77 19.45
C THR A 3 33.19 7.48 20.86
N SER A 4 33.53 6.33 21.43
CA SER A 4 33.16 5.93 22.81
C SER A 4 33.83 6.79 23.88
N MET A 5 35.07 7.23 23.64
CA MET A 5 35.77 8.17 24.54
C MET A 5 35.17 9.59 24.50
N ARG A 6 34.69 10.06 23.34
CA ARG A 6 34.00 11.35 23.23
C ARG A 6 32.66 11.36 23.96
N MET A 7 31.90 10.27 23.90
CA MET A 7 30.64 10.15 24.66
C MET A 7 30.88 10.09 26.17
N LYS A 8 31.88 9.33 26.65
CA LYS A 8 32.20 9.30 28.09
C LYS A 8 32.68 10.66 28.62
N ASN A 9 33.49 11.40 27.86
CA ASN A 9 33.90 12.75 28.24
C ASN A 9 32.74 13.76 28.23
N LYS A 10 31.78 13.66 27.31
CA LYS A 10 30.58 14.49 27.33
C LYS A 10 29.64 14.16 28.49
N MET A 11 29.51 12.89 28.89
CA MET A 11 28.75 12.48 30.08
C MET A 11 29.37 12.99 31.38
N THR A 12 30.71 12.95 31.53
CA THR A 12 31.41 13.48 32.71
C THR A 12 31.33 15.00 32.78
N THR A 13 31.32 15.71 31.66
CA THR A 13 31.10 17.16 31.61
C THR A 13 29.66 17.52 31.98
N SER A 14 28.69 16.75 31.53
CA SER A 14 27.27 16.91 31.88
C SER A 14 27.02 16.70 33.37
N MET A 15 27.63 15.66 33.97
CA MET A 15 27.56 15.47 35.45
C MET A 15 28.25 16.59 36.26
N ARG A 16 29.33 17.20 35.75
CA ARG A 16 29.95 18.35 36.40
C ARG A 16 29.13 19.64 36.31
N VAL A 17 28.32 19.80 35.27
CA VAL A 17 27.39 20.92 35.13
C VAL A 17 26.16 20.73 36.03
N MET A 18 25.68 19.50 36.23
CA MET A 18 24.60 19.21 37.19
C MET A 18 24.94 19.57 38.65
N ASN A 19 26.22 19.50 39.03
CA ASN A 19 26.67 19.87 40.40
C ASN A 19 26.86 21.37 40.59
N LYS A 20 26.55 22.24 39.63
CA LYS A 20 26.67 23.72 39.72
C LYS A 20 25.34 24.45 39.48
N ILE A 21 24.23 23.76 39.54
CA ILE A 21 22.91 24.36 39.35
C ILE A 21 22.34 24.72 40.71
N ASP A 22 22.17 26.01 40.95
CA ASP A 22 21.43 26.51 42.13
C ASP A 22 19.96 26.08 41.96
N VAL A 23 19.48 25.29 42.92
CA VAL A 23 18.13 24.76 42.98
C VAL A 23 17.35 25.68 43.93
N GLU A 24 16.41 26.46 43.39
CA GLU A 24 15.40 27.09 44.23
C GLU A 24 14.40 26.01 44.68
N GLU A 25 14.37 25.75 45.99
CA GLU A 25 13.37 24.90 46.62
C GLU A 25 12.10 25.71 46.84
N ASP A 26 11.06 25.40 46.06
CA ASP A 26 9.69 25.79 46.36
C ASP A 26 8.79 24.56 46.41
N ASP A 27 8.22 24.37 47.60
CA ASP A 27 7.12 23.54 48.02
C ASP A 27 7.23 22.01 48.14
N ALA A 28 6.65 21.55 49.20
CA ALA A 28 6.59 20.27 49.92
C ALA A 28 6.21 18.98 49.15
N SER A 29 6.50 18.85 47.85
CA SER A 29 6.21 17.65 47.05
C SER A 29 7.40 17.00 46.37
N GLY A 30 8.65 17.41 46.66
CA GLY A 30 9.85 16.67 46.18
C GLY A 30 9.98 16.42 44.68
N ILE A 31 9.35 17.21 43.82
CA ILE A 31 9.47 17.10 42.37
C ILE A 31 10.43 18.18 41.87
N PHE A 32 11.65 17.78 41.52
CA PHE A 32 12.61 18.65 40.86
C PHE A 32 12.02 19.24 39.56
N ARG A 33 11.72 20.54 39.56
CA ARG A 33 11.41 21.30 38.35
C ARG A 33 12.68 21.83 37.72
N ILE A 34 13.23 21.15 36.76
CA ILE A 34 14.26 21.71 35.89
C ILE A 34 13.61 22.78 35.01
N GLY A 35 14.06 24.03 35.09
CA GLY A 35 13.54 25.12 34.27
C GLY A 35 13.65 24.81 32.77
N VAL A 36 12.67 25.26 31.95
CA VAL A 36 12.61 25.02 30.52
C VAL A 36 13.88 25.51 29.80
N ASP A 37 14.48 26.59 30.32
CA ASP A 37 15.72 27.16 29.75
C ASP A 37 16.95 26.31 30.07
N THR A 38 16.98 25.67 31.25
CA THR A 38 18.04 24.72 31.64
C THR A 38 17.97 23.43 30.83
N LEU A 39 16.77 22.93 30.55
CA LEU A 39 16.56 21.78 29.67
C LEU A 39 16.99 22.09 28.22
N SER A 40 16.67 23.29 27.73
CA SER A 40 17.12 23.78 26.43
C SER A 40 18.64 23.90 26.32
N ALA A 41 19.29 24.37 27.41
CA ALA A 41 20.75 24.44 27.47
C ALA A 41 21.41 23.05 27.52
N ILE A 42 20.82 22.10 28.25
CA ILE A 42 21.30 20.71 28.32
C ILE A 42 21.14 20.02 26.96
N LEU A 43 20.02 20.22 26.26
CA LEU A 43 19.76 19.68 24.91
C LEU A 43 20.76 20.27 23.89
N LYS A 44 21.09 21.55 23.96
CA LYS A 44 22.14 22.17 23.13
C LYS A 44 23.53 21.59 23.40
N ILE A 45 23.84 21.27 24.67
CA ILE A 45 25.13 20.67 25.06
C ILE A 45 25.22 19.20 24.62
N THR A 46 24.08 18.49 24.56
CA THR A 46 24.01 17.08 24.10
C THR A 46 23.95 16.92 22.59
N GLY A 47 23.78 18.01 21.83
CA GLY A 47 23.69 17.99 20.36
C GLY A 47 22.45 17.30 19.83
N LEU A 48 21.39 17.14 20.62
CA LEU A 48 20.09 16.65 20.26
C LEU A 48 19.18 17.85 19.89
N ASP A 49 19.43 18.45 18.73
CA ASP A 49 18.54 19.48 18.20
C ASP A 49 17.16 18.88 17.89
N ASP A 50 16.09 19.58 18.33
CA ASP A 50 14.73 19.15 18.01
C ASP A 50 14.49 19.33 16.51
N LEU A 51 14.40 18.20 15.79
CA LEU A 51 14.19 18.18 14.33
C LEU A 51 12.92 18.94 13.93
N PHE A 52 11.90 19.00 14.79
CA PHE A 52 10.72 19.82 14.55
C PHE A 52 11.05 21.33 14.60
N GLU A 53 11.84 21.76 15.59
CA GLU A 53 12.19 23.17 15.74
C GLU A 53 13.03 23.68 14.57
N SER A 54 14.05 22.92 14.15
CA SER A 54 14.87 23.26 13.00
C SER A 54 14.09 23.19 11.67
N ARG A 55 13.24 22.17 11.52
CA ARG A 55 12.51 21.92 10.28
C ARG A 55 11.46 22.98 9.98
N PHE A 56 10.70 23.39 11.00
CA PHE A 56 9.58 24.35 10.87
C PHE A 56 9.92 25.71 11.49
N ALA A 57 11.20 26.08 11.53
CA ALA A 57 11.63 27.44 11.80
C ALA A 57 11.14 28.39 10.70
N ASP A 58 10.96 29.67 11.02
CA ASP A 58 10.63 30.67 10.00
C ASP A 58 11.82 30.87 9.05
N GLN A 59 12.99 31.11 9.62
CA GLN A 59 14.23 31.20 8.84
C GLN A 59 14.74 29.81 8.49
N GLN A 60 14.73 29.50 7.20
CA GLN A 60 15.28 28.27 6.66
C GLN A 60 16.79 28.42 6.41
N PRO A 61 17.57 27.31 6.47
CA PRO A 61 19.00 27.36 6.16
C PRO A 61 19.26 27.84 4.71
N THR A 62 20.41 28.46 4.45
CA THR A 62 20.80 28.93 3.11
C THR A 62 20.74 27.84 2.03
N SER A 63 20.96 26.59 2.40
CA SER A 63 20.83 25.43 1.52
C SER A 63 19.40 25.06 1.11
N PHE A 64 18.38 25.74 1.67
CA PHE A 64 16.96 25.40 1.40
C PHE A 64 16.58 25.62 -0.07
N ASP A 65 16.94 26.77 -0.63
CA ASP A 65 16.62 27.09 -2.03
C ASP A 65 17.45 26.25 -3.01
N GLU A 66 18.69 25.91 -2.65
CA GLU A 66 19.50 24.96 -3.41
C GLU A 66 18.83 23.57 -3.47
N LYS A 67 18.32 23.08 -2.35
CA LYS A 67 17.57 21.81 -2.28
C LYS A 67 16.31 21.87 -3.15
N ILE A 68 15.57 22.96 -3.10
CA ILE A 68 14.40 23.16 -3.97
C ILE A 68 14.80 23.09 -5.44
N SER A 69 15.91 23.76 -5.84
CA SER A 69 16.40 23.71 -7.21
C SER A 69 16.72 22.28 -7.68
N VAL A 70 17.39 21.49 -6.83
CA VAL A 70 17.68 20.05 -7.09
C VAL A 70 16.39 19.25 -7.29
N ILE A 71 15.37 19.50 -6.45
CA ILE A 71 14.06 18.82 -6.53
C ILE A 71 13.33 19.15 -7.83
N GLU A 72 13.23 20.44 -8.17
CA GLU A 72 12.52 20.87 -9.39
C GLU A 72 13.23 20.39 -10.66
N GLN A 73 14.56 20.32 -10.66
CA GLN A 73 15.35 19.76 -11.74
C GLN A 73 15.33 18.22 -11.74
N LYS A 74 14.68 17.58 -10.76
CA LYS A 74 14.63 16.10 -10.57
C LYS A 74 16.02 15.44 -10.45
N LYS A 75 17.00 16.17 -9.94
CA LYS A 75 18.37 15.70 -9.72
C LYS A 75 18.56 15.03 -8.35
N TRP A 76 17.66 14.11 -8.02
CA TRP A 76 17.75 13.37 -6.77
C TRP A 76 18.96 12.43 -6.72
N VAL A 77 19.63 12.35 -5.60
CA VAL A 77 20.60 11.30 -5.30
C VAL A 77 19.82 10.06 -4.84
N SER A 78 19.94 8.97 -5.60
CA SER A 78 19.25 7.71 -5.32
C SER A 78 20.17 6.73 -4.60
N GLN A 79 19.71 6.16 -3.51
CA GLN A 79 20.38 5.10 -2.76
C GLN A 79 19.39 3.95 -2.57
N ALA A 80 19.75 2.75 -3.04
CA ALA A 80 19.00 1.53 -2.80
C ALA A 80 19.80 0.67 -1.80
N PHE A 81 19.12 0.15 -0.77
CA PHE A 81 19.71 -0.72 0.24
C PHE A 81 18.68 -1.67 0.82
N GLU A 82 19.15 -2.77 1.36
CA GLU A 82 18.34 -3.72 2.10
C GLU A 82 18.43 -3.40 3.60
N ASP A 83 17.28 -3.29 4.24
CA ASP A 83 17.12 -3.07 5.68
C ASP A 83 16.62 -4.36 6.35
N GLU A 84 17.04 -4.63 7.57
CA GLU A 84 16.65 -5.87 8.27
C GLU A 84 15.13 -6.00 8.44
N VAL A 85 14.44 -4.88 8.70
CA VAL A 85 13.01 -4.82 9.01
C VAL A 85 12.19 -4.33 7.83
N LEU A 86 12.60 -3.23 7.20
CA LEU A 86 11.88 -2.61 6.10
C LEU A 86 12.09 -3.33 4.77
N LYS A 87 13.16 -4.13 4.65
CA LYS A 87 13.57 -4.89 3.46
C LYS A 87 14.08 -3.99 2.34
N ASP A 88 13.45 -3.96 1.18
CA ASP A 88 13.91 -3.25 -0.02
C ASP A 88 13.56 -1.75 0.07
N VAL A 89 14.56 -0.93 0.38
CA VAL A 89 14.42 0.52 0.57
C VAL A 89 15.12 1.27 -0.56
N THR A 90 14.39 2.17 -1.20
CA THR A 90 14.94 3.16 -2.14
C THR A 90 14.79 4.55 -1.53
N ALA A 91 15.89 5.20 -1.22
CA ALA A 91 15.93 6.57 -0.71
C ALA A 91 16.31 7.55 -1.81
N LEU A 92 15.61 8.67 -1.89
CA LEU A 92 15.91 9.81 -2.75
C LEU A 92 16.17 11.03 -1.87
N THR A 93 17.37 11.57 -1.91
CA THR A 93 17.81 12.74 -1.14
C THR A 93 18.33 13.82 -2.07
N THR A 94 18.39 15.06 -1.59
CA THR A 94 18.92 16.19 -2.39
C THR A 94 20.44 16.20 -2.44
N PHE A 95 21.08 15.70 -1.38
CA PHE A 95 22.52 15.50 -1.30
C PHE A 95 22.82 14.08 -0.78
N ALA A 96 24.06 13.63 -0.91
CA ALA A 96 24.46 12.34 -0.34
C ALA A 96 24.27 12.35 1.18
N ASP A 97 23.37 11.53 1.66
CA ASP A 97 22.97 11.47 3.09
C ASP A 97 23.07 10.02 3.60
N ASN A 98 24.10 9.75 4.38
CA ASN A 98 24.33 8.42 4.97
C ASN A 98 23.40 8.14 6.16
N THR A 99 22.76 9.17 6.74
CA THR A 99 21.87 9.02 7.91
C THR A 99 20.60 8.24 7.58
N VAL A 100 20.28 8.07 6.29
CA VAL A 100 19.14 7.24 5.86
C VAL A 100 19.35 5.76 6.20
N LYS A 101 20.60 5.28 6.15
CA LYS A 101 20.97 3.89 6.44
C LYS A 101 21.24 3.64 7.93
N GLU A 102 21.71 4.68 8.63
CA GLU A 102 22.06 4.60 10.03
C GLU A 102 20.82 4.92 10.88
N MET A 103 20.23 3.92 11.48
CA MET A 103 19.06 4.07 12.34
C MET A 103 19.39 3.57 13.75
N PRO A 104 19.87 4.46 14.66
CA PRO A 104 20.08 4.07 16.04
C PRO A 104 18.75 3.70 16.68
N LYS A 105 18.73 2.59 17.42
CA LYS A 105 17.54 2.12 18.11
C LYS A 105 17.01 3.18 19.08
N ILE A 106 15.70 3.41 19.03
CA ILE A 106 15.00 4.32 19.95
C ILE A 106 14.69 3.58 21.25
N GLU A 107 15.44 3.84 22.28
CA GLU A 107 15.26 3.23 23.60
C GLU A 107 14.18 3.95 24.42
N SER A 108 14.09 5.28 24.28
CA SER A 108 13.07 6.09 24.95
C SER A 108 12.46 7.15 24.03
N LEU A 109 11.23 7.56 24.34
CA LEU A 109 10.54 8.61 23.58
C LEU A 109 11.18 10.00 23.77
N ASP A 110 11.98 10.18 24.79
CA ASP A 110 12.72 11.44 25.04
C ASP A 110 13.84 11.64 24.01
N GLN A 111 14.47 10.55 23.52
CA GLN A 111 15.49 10.61 22.46
C GLN A 111 14.96 11.17 21.14
N VAL A 112 13.67 10.93 20.86
CA VAL A 112 12.96 11.44 19.68
C VAL A 112 12.05 12.62 20.01
N GLN A 113 12.22 13.19 21.20
CA GLN A 113 11.60 14.43 21.68
C GLN A 113 10.08 14.44 21.56
N VAL A 114 9.47 13.32 21.91
CA VAL A 114 8.03 13.24 22.09
C VAL A 114 7.65 13.97 23.38
N LYS A 115 6.63 14.85 23.32
CA LYS A 115 6.15 15.59 24.49
C LYS A 115 5.77 14.64 25.63
N GLN A 116 6.27 14.91 26.84
CA GLN A 116 6.13 14.05 28.02
C GLN A 116 4.69 13.62 28.29
N ARG A 117 3.72 14.53 28.07
CA ARG A 117 2.30 14.21 28.23
C ARG A 117 1.87 13.04 27.33
N ILE A 118 2.32 13.02 26.09
CA ILE A 118 2.01 11.96 25.10
C ILE A 118 2.82 10.72 25.46
N ALA A 119 4.10 10.89 25.80
CA ALA A 119 5.00 9.80 26.18
C ALA A 119 4.46 8.97 27.36
N LYS A 120 3.88 9.62 28.38
CA LYS A 120 3.20 8.94 29.50
C LYS A 120 2.00 8.09 29.08
N CYS A 121 1.31 8.46 28.03
CA CYS A 121 0.12 7.75 27.51
C CYS A 121 0.48 6.62 26.54
N TRP A 122 1.67 6.63 25.95
CA TRP A 122 2.12 5.69 24.94
C TRP A 122 2.02 4.21 25.36
N PRO A 123 2.49 3.78 26.53
CA PRO A 123 2.42 2.38 26.93
C PRO A 123 0.98 1.86 26.99
N LYS A 124 0.03 2.69 27.40
CA LYS A 124 -1.39 2.35 27.43
C LYS A 124 -2.00 2.28 26.03
N ALA A 125 -1.65 3.21 25.15
CA ALA A 125 -2.14 3.25 23.79
C ALA A 125 -1.60 2.08 22.93
N ASN A 126 -0.33 1.69 23.16
CA ASN A 126 0.36 0.65 22.40
C ASN A 126 0.30 -0.75 23.06
N LYS A 127 -0.40 -0.90 24.20
CA LYS A 127 -0.47 -2.15 25.00
C LYS A 127 -0.89 -3.40 24.19
N GLN A 128 -1.74 -3.24 23.19
CA GLN A 128 -2.22 -4.36 22.37
C GLN A 128 -1.18 -4.82 21.34
N VAL A 129 -0.21 -3.97 21.01
CA VAL A 129 0.90 -4.25 20.08
C VAL A 129 2.10 -4.81 20.84
N ILE A 130 2.43 -4.20 21.99
CA ILE A 130 3.58 -4.55 22.80
C ILE A 130 3.13 -5.12 24.14
N LYS A 131 3.52 -6.36 24.42
CA LYS A 131 3.26 -7.06 25.70
C LYS A 131 4.38 -6.90 26.72
N LYS A 132 5.54 -6.34 26.34
CA LYS A 132 6.74 -6.15 27.19
C LYS A 132 7.02 -4.67 27.40
N THR A 133 7.94 -4.35 28.30
CA THR A 133 8.42 -2.98 28.63
C THR A 133 9.37 -2.40 27.58
N ILE A 134 9.09 -2.57 26.29
CA ILE A 134 9.86 -1.96 25.20
C ILE A 134 9.09 -0.76 24.64
N THR A 135 9.80 0.24 24.14
CA THR A 135 9.20 1.49 23.61
C THR A 135 8.48 1.26 22.30
N PHE A 136 9.15 0.62 21.36
CA PHE A 136 8.65 0.33 20.01
C PHE A 136 8.87 -1.12 19.62
N THR A 137 8.02 -1.63 18.72
CA THR A 137 8.34 -2.86 17.96
C THR A 137 9.47 -2.55 16.97
N PRO A 138 10.18 -3.55 16.43
CA PRO A 138 11.19 -3.30 15.40
C PRO A 138 10.65 -2.49 14.21
N LEU A 139 9.44 -2.80 13.73
CA LEU A 139 8.80 -2.05 12.65
C LEU A 139 8.46 -0.62 13.06
N GLN A 140 7.91 -0.42 14.27
CA GLN A 140 7.62 0.93 14.77
C GLN A 140 8.88 1.77 14.92
N ASP A 141 9.97 1.18 15.40
CA ASP A 141 11.25 1.85 15.58
C ASP A 141 11.78 2.42 14.26
N HIS A 142 11.88 1.58 13.24
CA HIS A 142 12.34 1.97 11.90
C HIS A 142 11.41 2.99 11.22
N LEU A 143 10.10 2.78 11.29
CA LEU A 143 9.13 3.72 10.71
C LEU A 143 9.12 5.05 11.43
N PHE A 144 9.11 5.04 12.78
CA PHE A 144 9.06 6.25 13.59
C PHE A 144 10.33 7.11 13.41
N HIS A 145 11.47 6.46 13.26
CA HIS A 145 12.72 7.15 12.97
C HIS A 145 12.63 7.98 11.68
N GLN A 146 12.10 7.38 10.60
CA GLN A 146 11.89 8.09 9.31
C GLN A 146 10.82 9.18 9.43
N MET A 147 9.73 8.93 10.17
CA MET A 147 8.67 9.92 10.43
C MET A 147 9.22 11.11 11.20
N ASN A 148 9.99 10.88 12.26
CA ASN A 148 10.56 11.92 13.11
C ASN A 148 11.62 12.76 12.39
N ASN A 149 12.29 12.19 11.38
CA ASN A 149 13.17 12.94 10.47
C ASN A 149 12.39 13.75 9.40
N TYR A 150 11.07 13.74 9.45
CA TYR A 150 10.18 14.42 8.51
C TYR A 150 10.44 14.11 7.04
N ARG A 151 10.88 12.89 6.71
CA ARG A 151 11.03 12.41 5.34
C ARG A 151 9.68 11.95 4.78
N ASP A 152 9.46 12.18 3.51
CA ASP A 152 8.33 11.55 2.81
C ASP A 152 8.54 10.04 2.74
N MET A 153 7.45 9.27 2.85
CA MET A 153 7.55 7.80 2.83
C MET A 153 6.37 7.16 2.11
N VAL A 154 6.68 6.23 1.20
CA VAL A 154 5.72 5.27 0.64
C VAL A 154 6.11 3.88 1.16
N PHE A 155 5.32 3.35 2.08
CA PHE A 155 5.50 2.04 2.69
C PHE A 155 4.51 1.04 2.09
N CYS A 156 5.01 0.10 1.27
CA CYS A 156 4.22 -0.89 0.55
C CYS A 156 4.40 -2.31 1.12
N ASN A 157 4.32 -2.45 2.43
CA ASN A 157 4.36 -3.73 3.13
C ASN A 157 3.40 -3.73 4.34
N ARG A 158 2.30 -2.96 4.22
CA ARG A 158 1.22 -2.99 5.19
C ARG A 158 0.48 -4.33 5.09
N SER A 159 0.01 -4.84 6.21
CA SER A 159 -0.71 -6.11 6.31
C SER A 159 -1.68 -6.09 7.49
N LEU A 160 -2.54 -7.08 7.59
CA LEU A 160 -3.45 -7.26 8.73
C LEU A 160 -2.69 -7.27 10.06
N SER A 161 -1.56 -7.96 10.11
CA SER A 161 -0.77 -8.16 11.33
C SER A 161 -0.09 -6.88 11.83
N ASN A 162 0.33 -5.98 10.92
CA ASN A 162 1.07 -4.77 11.27
C ASN A 162 0.26 -3.47 11.20
N ALA A 163 -0.99 -3.52 10.71
CA ALA A 163 -1.84 -2.35 10.52
C ALA A 163 -2.00 -1.50 11.79
N LYS A 164 -2.15 -2.14 12.95
CA LYS A 164 -2.33 -1.46 14.23
C LYS A 164 -1.06 -0.79 14.74
N GLU A 165 0.08 -1.44 14.59
CA GLU A 165 1.36 -0.87 15.01
C GLU A 165 1.75 0.33 14.15
N ILE A 166 1.48 0.29 12.84
CA ILE A 166 1.65 1.41 11.91
C ILE A 166 0.74 2.58 12.32
N ARG A 167 -0.56 2.31 12.56
CA ARG A 167 -1.52 3.33 12.98
C ARG A 167 -1.11 4.01 14.27
N ASN A 168 -0.68 3.25 15.27
CA ASN A 168 -0.22 3.81 16.53
C ASN A 168 1.01 4.70 16.35
N ALA A 169 1.97 4.30 15.50
CA ALA A 169 3.18 5.06 15.23
C ALA A 169 2.88 6.40 14.52
N TYR A 170 2.09 6.39 13.44
CA TYR A 170 1.77 7.66 12.77
C TYR A 170 0.84 8.55 13.60
N ALA A 171 -0.05 7.98 14.43
CA ALA A 171 -0.88 8.76 15.34
C ALA A 171 -0.05 9.46 16.42
N LEU A 172 0.96 8.76 16.97
CA LEU A 172 1.93 9.34 17.91
C LEU A 172 2.69 10.50 17.26
N HIS A 173 3.20 10.31 16.04
CA HIS A 173 3.93 11.34 15.29
C HIS A 173 3.04 12.56 15.01
N ALA A 174 1.83 12.35 14.50
CA ALA A 174 0.88 13.42 14.20
C ALA A 174 0.50 14.23 15.45
N LEU A 175 0.18 13.56 16.55
CA LEU A 175 -0.19 14.24 17.80
C LEU A 175 0.99 15.00 18.41
N ASN A 176 2.22 14.45 18.33
CA ASN A 176 3.43 15.14 18.77
C ASN A 176 3.68 16.41 17.96
N HIS A 177 3.56 16.33 16.63
CA HIS A 177 3.69 17.47 15.72
C HIS A 177 2.70 18.59 16.05
N ILE A 178 1.42 18.26 16.22
CA ILE A 178 0.37 19.21 16.62
C ILE A 178 0.67 19.86 17.95
N THR A 179 1.09 19.05 18.94
CA THR A 179 1.36 19.54 20.29
C THR A 179 2.54 20.50 20.29
N LYS A 180 3.62 20.18 19.56
CA LYS A 180 4.79 21.08 19.40
C LYS A 180 4.41 22.39 18.73
N THR A 181 3.66 22.34 17.62
CA THR A 181 3.16 23.53 16.90
C THR A 181 2.35 24.43 17.83
N ARG A 182 1.41 23.83 18.56
CA ARG A 182 0.54 24.54 19.48
C ARG A 182 1.31 25.16 20.66
N ASP A 183 2.22 24.41 21.28
CA ASP A 183 3.03 24.92 22.39
C ASP A 183 3.85 26.14 21.95
N ARG A 184 4.41 26.11 20.72
CA ARG A 184 5.14 27.27 20.14
C ARG A 184 4.24 28.50 20.04
N VAL A 185 3.04 28.37 19.45
CA VAL A 185 2.08 29.46 19.32
C VAL A 185 1.65 29.99 20.68
N LEU A 186 1.34 29.14 21.65
CA LEU A 186 0.95 29.55 23.00
C LEU A 186 2.09 30.26 23.75
N LYS A 187 3.33 29.76 23.64
CA LYS A 187 4.51 30.41 24.22
C LYS A 187 4.71 31.83 23.64
N ASN A 188 4.55 31.98 22.33
CA ASN A 188 4.69 33.28 21.68
C ASN A 188 3.52 34.23 21.99
N ASN A 189 2.28 33.74 22.10
CA ASN A 189 1.16 34.54 22.58
C ASN A 189 1.40 35.09 24.00
N ALA A 190 1.95 34.28 24.89
CA ALA A 190 2.29 34.73 26.25
C ALA A 190 3.37 35.82 26.24
N LYS A 191 4.42 35.68 25.37
CA LYS A 191 5.45 36.72 25.21
C LYS A 191 4.88 38.01 24.68
N LEU A 192 4.04 37.96 23.63
CA LEU A 192 3.37 39.14 23.06
C LEU A 192 2.49 39.85 24.09
N SER A 193 1.69 39.10 24.86
CA SER A 193 0.83 39.67 25.90
C SER A 193 1.67 40.31 27.02
N LYS A 194 2.84 39.75 27.36
CA LYS A 194 3.74 40.31 28.35
C LYS A 194 4.37 41.62 27.85
N ALA A 195 4.92 41.60 26.63
CA ALA A 195 5.51 42.77 26.00
C ALA A 195 4.53 43.95 25.88
N GLN A 196 3.28 43.63 25.48
CA GLN A 196 2.20 44.63 25.41
C GLN A 196 1.88 45.26 26.76
N LYS A 197 1.92 44.49 27.86
CA LYS A 197 1.69 44.97 29.21
C LYS A 197 2.86 45.84 29.71
N GLU A 198 4.08 45.49 29.30
CA GLU A 198 5.33 46.16 29.72
C GLU A 198 5.70 47.35 28.79
N GLY A 199 4.93 47.59 27.70
CA GLY A 199 5.22 48.60 26.70
C GLY A 199 6.51 48.37 25.95
N THR A 200 7.01 47.13 25.88
CA THR A 200 8.24 46.72 25.19
C THR A 200 7.92 46.09 23.85
N ASP A 201 8.87 46.19 22.90
CA ASP A 201 8.73 45.48 21.60
C ASP A 201 9.04 43.99 21.79
N ALA A 202 8.11 43.13 21.43
CA ALA A 202 8.28 41.67 21.48
C ALA A 202 9.08 41.10 20.30
N GLY A 203 9.42 41.93 19.31
CA GLY A 203 10.00 41.48 18.06
C GLY A 203 9.02 40.70 17.16
N GLU A 204 9.43 40.45 15.94
CA GLU A 204 8.61 39.71 14.97
C GLU A 204 8.57 38.21 15.33
N MET A 205 7.36 37.65 15.46
CA MET A 205 7.15 36.24 15.84
C MET A 205 6.36 35.50 14.77
N ARG A 206 7.04 35.02 13.73
CA ARG A 206 6.45 34.23 12.63
C ARG A 206 6.36 32.76 13.03
N ASP A 207 5.21 32.33 13.54
CA ASP A 207 4.99 31.00 14.10
C ASP A 207 3.72 30.29 13.58
N GLN A 208 2.95 30.92 12.72
CA GLN A 208 1.69 30.42 12.19
C GLN A 208 1.74 30.16 10.68
N GLY A 209 0.70 29.52 10.16
CA GLY A 209 0.40 29.47 8.75
C GLY A 209 -0.86 30.29 8.46
N PHE A 210 -1.35 30.27 7.23
CA PHE A 210 -2.60 30.94 6.83
C PHE A 210 -3.81 30.41 7.60
N THR A 211 -3.82 29.08 7.85
CA THR A 211 -4.91 28.41 8.55
C THR A 211 -4.35 27.54 9.69
N ARG A 212 -5.21 27.19 10.64
CA ARG A 212 -4.81 26.41 11.81
C ARG A 212 -4.48 24.94 11.53
N PRO A 213 -5.19 24.20 10.66
CA PRO A 213 -4.92 22.79 10.43
C PRO A 213 -3.48 22.53 9.98
N LYS A 214 -2.83 21.54 10.61
CA LYS A 214 -1.46 21.13 10.29
C LYS A 214 -1.36 19.70 9.81
N VAL A 215 -2.35 18.86 10.14
CA VAL A 215 -2.34 17.45 9.82
C VAL A 215 -3.60 17.09 9.03
N LEU A 216 -3.40 16.43 7.90
CA LEU A 216 -4.46 15.82 7.10
C LEU A 216 -4.28 14.31 7.07
N ILE A 217 -5.31 13.55 7.47
CA ILE A 217 -5.31 12.10 7.43
C ILE A 217 -6.41 11.65 6.48
N ILE A 218 -6.05 10.88 5.46
CA ILE A 218 -6.98 10.37 4.44
C ILE A 218 -7.18 8.88 4.65
N LEU A 219 -8.43 8.48 4.87
CA LEU A 219 -8.85 7.10 5.16
C LEU A 219 -9.99 6.68 4.22
N PRO A 220 -10.12 5.37 3.89
CA PRO A 220 -11.13 4.92 2.93
C PRO A 220 -12.56 4.90 3.47
N PHE A 221 -12.75 4.51 4.75
CA PHE A 221 -14.06 4.22 5.32
C PHE A 221 -14.21 4.76 6.75
N ARG A 222 -15.44 4.94 7.21
CA ARG A 222 -15.75 5.45 8.56
C ARG A 222 -15.26 4.53 9.68
N ASN A 223 -15.33 3.20 9.51
CA ASN A 223 -14.86 2.24 10.51
C ASN A 223 -13.38 2.46 10.87
N THR A 224 -12.54 2.79 9.90
CA THR A 224 -11.11 3.04 10.13
C THR A 224 -10.85 4.34 10.91
N VAL A 225 -11.76 5.31 10.78
CA VAL A 225 -11.71 6.56 11.56
C VAL A 225 -12.01 6.30 13.05
N VAL A 226 -12.93 5.39 13.37
CA VAL A 226 -13.25 5.01 14.76
C VAL A 226 -12.00 4.54 15.49
N ASP A 227 -11.25 3.65 14.87
CA ASP A 227 -10.00 3.11 15.40
C ASP A 227 -8.92 4.18 15.60
N LEU A 228 -8.80 5.13 14.66
CA LEU A 228 -7.84 6.22 14.75
C LEU A 228 -8.21 7.22 15.85
N VAL A 229 -9.48 7.61 15.94
CA VAL A 229 -9.99 8.51 16.98
C VAL A 229 -9.80 7.90 18.37
N ASP A 230 -10.09 6.60 18.54
CA ASP A 230 -9.80 5.87 19.78
C ASP A 230 -8.30 5.91 20.15
N THR A 231 -7.43 5.77 19.15
CA THR A 231 -5.98 5.90 19.35
C THR A 231 -5.61 7.31 19.79
N PHE A 232 -6.16 8.36 19.18
CA PHE A 232 -5.94 9.75 19.61
C PHE A 232 -6.45 10.04 21.01
N ILE A 233 -7.63 9.52 21.39
CA ILE A 233 -8.16 9.62 22.75
C ILE A 233 -7.18 9.04 23.76
N LYS A 234 -6.64 7.83 23.46
CA LYS A 234 -5.67 7.15 24.35
C LYS A 234 -4.35 7.88 24.45
N LEU A 235 -3.85 8.45 23.34
CA LEU A 235 -2.55 9.14 23.27
C LEU A 235 -2.60 10.56 23.84
N SER A 236 -3.71 11.28 23.66
CA SER A 236 -3.81 12.69 24.06
C SER A 236 -3.81 12.89 25.58
N GLY A 237 -4.21 11.87 26.33
CA GLY A 237 -4.41 11.96 27.78
C GLY A 237 -5.39 13.06 28.19
N THR A 238 -6.37 13.38 27.32
CA THR A 238 -7.45 14.33 27.61
C THR A 238 -8.53 13.68 28.47
N GLU A 239 -9.09 14.44 29.38
CA GLU A 239 -10.13 13.97 30.30
C GLU A 239 -11.53 14.07 29.67
N GLN A 240 -11.74 15.10 28.83
CA GLN A 240 -13.02 15.40 28.23
C GLN A 240 -12.99 15.21 26.72
N HIS A 241 -14.04 14.57 26.19
CA HIS A 241 -14.17 14.27 24.75
C HIS A 241 -15.53 14.81 24.27
N GLU A 242 -15.51 16.04 23.73
CA GLU A 242 -16.70 16.69 23.22
C GLU A 242 -17.22 16.00 21.96
N ASN A 243 -18.53 15.79 21.87
CA ASN A 243 -19.22 15.15 20.74
C ASN A 243 -18.87 13.67 20.47
N LYS A 244 -18.27 12.97 21.45
CA LYS A 244 -17.88 11.56 21.27
C LYS A 244 -19.09 10.66 20.98
N ASN A 245 -20.23 10.83 21.67
CA ASN A 245 -21.42 10.00 21.44
C ASN A 245 -21.97 10.21 20.03
N ARG A 246 -22.14 11.46 19.59
CA ARG A 246 -22.54 11.79 18.21
C ARG A 246 -21.58 11.14 17.18
N PHE A 247 -20.29 11.14 17.46
CA PHE A 247 -19.29 10.51 16.58
C PHE A 247 -19.52 9.00 16.49
N LEU A 248 -19.70 8.32 17.60
CA LEU A 248 -19.95 6.87 17.62
C LEU A 248 -21.25 6.52 16.90
N GLU A 249 -22.32 7.29 17.09
CA GLU A 249 -23.61 7.10 16.39
C GLU A 249 -23.48 7.20 14.87
N GLN A 250 -22.64 8.12 14.37
CA GLN A 250 -22.48 8.35 12.93
C GLN A 250 -21.44 7.45 12.26
N PHE A 251 -20.44 6.98 13.00
CA PHE A 251 -19.32 6.24 12.46
C PHE A 251 -19.33 4.74 12.78
N ASN A 252 -20.10 4.31 13.78
CA ASN A 252 -20.33 2.88 14.01
C ASN A 252 -21.45 2.34 13.10
N LEU A 253 -21.45 1.02 12.96
CA LEU A 253 -22.53 0.30 12.31
C LEU A 253 -23.77 0.28 13.23
N ARG A 254 -24.97 0.32 12.64
CA ARG A 254 -26.20 -0.01 13.37
C ARG A 254 -26.24 -1.53 13.59
N GLU A 255 -26.78 -1.99 14.72
CA GLU A 255 -26.81 -3.42 15.09
C GLU A 255 -27.51 -4.32 14.04
N GLU A 256 -28.40 -3.74 13.21
CA GLU A 256 -29.15 -4.43 12.16
C GLU A 256 -28.31 -4.78 10.91
N GLU A 257 -27.10 -4.24 10.77
CA GLU A 257 -26.25 -4.39 9.58
C GLU A 257 -25.03 -5.30 9.83
N ALA A 258 -25.22 -6.43 10.54
CA ALA A 258 -24.11 -7.32 10.87
C ALA A 258 -23.43 -7.91 9.61
N VAL A 259 -22.12 -7.85 9.56
CA VAL A 259 -21.32 -8.44 8.47
C VAL A 259 -21.30 -9.96 8.62
N ASP A 260 -21.44 -10.67 7.50
CA ASP A 260 -21.31 -12.12 7.42
C ASP A 260 -19.92 -12.59 7.92
N THR A 261 -19.87 -13.21 9.08
CA THR A 261 -18.64 -13.67 9.74
C THR A 261 -17.96 -14.85 9.02
N SER A 262 -18.61 -15.45 8.01
CA SER A 262 -18.01 -16.50 7.18
C SER A 262 -17.00 -15.98 6.15
N LYS A 263 -16.87 -14.66 6.01
CA LYS A 263 -15.93 -14.02 5.08
C LYS A 263 -14.48 -14.13 5.56
N PRO A 264 -13.51 -14.05 4.64
CA PRO A 264 -12.08 -14.04 4.98
C PRO A 264 -11.71 -12.93 5.97
N ALA A 265 -10.64 -13.15 6.76
CA ALA A 265 -10.21 -12.22 7.82
C ALA A 265 -9.85 -10.82 7.30
N ASP A 266 -9.25 -10.71 6.12
CA ASP A 266 -8.93 -9.45 5.45
C ASP A 266 -10.20 -8.68 5.07
N TYR A 267 -11.22 -9.38 4.56
CA TYR A 267 -12.51 -8.79 4.25
C TYR A 267 -13.20 -8.26 5.53
N LEU A 268 -13.24 -9.08 6.59
CA LEU A 268 -13.85 -8.68 7.87
C LEU A 268 -13.16 -7.45 8.44
N GLN A 269 -11.82 -7.40 8.45
CA GLN A 269 -11.09 -6.24 8.95
C GLN A 269 -11.40 -4.96 8.17
N ASN A 270 -11.58 -5.05 6.87
CA ASN A 270 -11.82 -3.90 6.01
C ASN A 270 -13.29 -3.46 6.01
N PHE A 271 -14.23 -4.41 6.11
CA PHE A 271 -15.66 -4.17 5.90
C PHE A 271 -16.52 -4.37 7.16
N GLN A 272 -15.93 -4.81 8.28
CA GLN A 272 -16.64 -4.85 9.54
C GLN A 272 -16.83 -3.42 10.07
N GLY A 273 -18.07 -3.01 10.30
CA GLY A 273 -18.41 -1.66 10.71
C GLY A 273 -18.97 -0.79 9.58
N ASN A 274 -18.98 0.52 9.78
CA ASN A 274 -19.51 1.47 8.80
C ASN A 274 -18.54 1.71 7.65
N ILE A 275 -18.89 1.26 6.46
CA ILE A 275 -18.10 1.36 5.23
C ILE A 275 -18.46 2.56 4.34
N ASP A 276 -19.24 3.50 4.84
CA ASP A 276 -19.51 4.75 4.11
C ASP A 276 -18.19 5.49 3.85
N ASP A 277 -17.95 5.85 2.60
CA ASP A 277 -16.76 6.52 2.10
C ASP A 277 -16.96 8.04 1.90
N HIS A 278 -18.10 8.60 2.33
CA HIS A 278 -18.37 10.03 2.30
C HIS A 278 -18.35 10.63 3.70
N PHE A 279 -17.16 11.03 4.18
CA PHE A 279 -17.01 11.65 5.50
C PHE A 279 -15.88 12.68 5.53
N ARG A 280 -15.99 13.57 6.51
CA ARG A 280 -14.99 14.60 6.85
C ARG A 280 -15.16 15.00 8.31
N LEU A 281 -14.05 15.15 9.02
CA LEU A 281 -14.03 15.36 10.46
C LEU A 281 -12.88 16.28 10.85
N GLY A 282 -13.17 17.41 11.50
CA GLY A 282 -12.18 18.27 12.14
C GLY A 282 -12.05 17.91 13.61
N ILE A 283 -10.81 17.78 14.10
CA ILE A 283 -10.51 17.54 15.51
C ILE A 283 -9.64 18.66 16.05
N LYS A 284 -10.03 19.21 17.22
CA LYS A 284 -9.28 20.24 17.93
C LYS A 284 -8.82 19.69 19.28
N PHE A 285 -7.53 19.84 19.58
CA PHE A 285 -6.97 19.46 20.86
C PHE A 285 -6.84 20.68 21.77
N ALA A 286 -7.32 20.57 23.00
CA ALA A 286 -7.10 21.53 24.06
C ALA A 286 -6.26 20.91 25.21
N LYS A 287 -5.91 21.68 26.23
CA LYS A 287 -5.09 21.19 27.34
C LYS A 287 -5.76 20.02 28.07
N LYS A 288 -7.07 20.09 28.30
CA LYS A 288 -7.86 19.07 29.03
C LYS A 288 -8.94 18.40 28.17
N SER A 289 -9.27 18.92 26.98
CA SER A 289 -10.33 18.40 26.16
C SER A 289 -9.89 18.15 24.71
N MET A 290 -10.58 17.22 24.09
CA MET A 290 -10.52 16.93 22.66
C MET A 290 -11.94 17.16 22.09
N LYS A 291 -12.07 18.09 21.14
CA LYS A 291 -13.32 18.39 20.47
C LYS A 291 -13.37 17.71 19.11
N ILE A 292 -14.30 16.79 18.94
CA ILE A 292 -14.65 16.15 17.69
C ILE A 292 -15.72 17.00 16.99
N TYR A 293 -15.70 17.09 15.65
CA TYR A 293 -16.51 18.00 14.84
C TYR A 293 -16.20 19.49 15.09
N SER A 294 -14.90 19.82 15.17
CA SER A 294 -14.46 21.20 15.04
C SER A 294 -14.61 21.68 13.60
N ASP A 295 -14.97 22.94 13.41
CA ASP A 295 -14.85 23.59 12.11
C ASP A 295 -13.43 23.47 11.57
N PHE A 296 -13.27 23.34 10.23
CA PHE A 296 -11.96 23.01 9.63
C PHE A 296 -10.92 24.09 9.87
N TYR A 297 -11.28 25.34 9.75
CA TYR A 297 -10.37 26.46 10.00
C TYR A 297 -9.90 26.54 11.46
N ASN A 298 -10.65 25.92 12.39
CA ASN A 298 -10.35 25.85 13.80
C ASN A 298 -9.80 24.48 14.27
N ALA A 299 -9.72 23.50 13.38
CA ALA A 299 -9.21 22.17 13.69
C ALA A 299 -7.67 22.15 13.72
N ASP A 300 -7.09 21.20 14.45
CA ASP A 300 -5.67 20.88 14.41
C ASP A 300 -5.39 19.73 13.42
N VAL A 301 -6.34 18.80 13.32
CA VAL A 301 -6.33 17.65 12.42
C VAL A 301 -7.61 17.60 11.62
N ILE A 302 -7.49 17.33 10.33
CA ILE A 302 -8.59 16.97 9.45
C ILE A 302 -8.46 15.49 9.10
N ILE A 303 -9.52 14.71 9.35
CA ILE A 303 -9.64 13.31 8.93
C ILE A 303 -10.76 13.25 7.91
N ALA A 304 -10.49 12.76 6.72
CA ALA A 304 -11.49 12.72 5.67
C ALA A 304 -11.26 11.55 4.69
N SER A 305 -12.31 11.19 3.98
CA SER A 305 -12.19 10.34 2.80
C SER A 305 -11.83 11.15 1.55
N PRO A 306 -11.28 10.52 0.51
CA PRO A 306 -11.03 11.19 -0.76
C PRO A 306 -12.29 11.86 -1.33
N LEU A 307 -13.43 11.16 -1.31
CA LEU A 307 -14.72 11.68 -1.78
C LEU A 307 -15.20 12.85 -0.94
N GLY A 308 -15.09 12.75 0.39
CA GLY A 308 -15.48 13.81 1.32
C GLY A 308 -14.72 15.12 1.09
N LEU A 309 -13.42 15.06 0.79
CA LEU A 309 -12.63 16.24 0.43
C LEU A 309 -12.96 16.74 -0.99
N ARG A 310 -13.08 15.82 -1.96
CA ARG A 310 -13.39 16.15 -3.34
C ARG A 310 -14.68 16.99 -3.48
N THR A 311 -15.69 16.66 -2.67
CA THR A 311 -16.97 17.39 -2.65
C THR A 311 -16.86 18.80 -2.08
N LEU A 312 -15.90 19.07 -1.17
CA LEU A 312 -15.65 20.43 -0.66
C LEU A 312 -14.78 21.25 -1.62
N ILE A 313 -13.68 20.66 -2.09
CA ILE A 313 -12.78 21.31 -3.03
C ILE A 313 -13.55 21.69 -4.30
N GLY A 314 -14.54 20.89 -4.71
CA GLY A 314 -15.39 21.18 -5.86
C GLY A 314 -14.64 21.05 -7.20
N SER A 315 -15.35 21.33 -8.28
CA SER A 315 -14.81 21.42 -9.63
C SER A 315 -14.52 22.88 -10.01
N GLU A 316 -13.67 23.10 -10.99
CA GLU A 316 -13.41 24.42 -11.51
C GLU A 316 -14.71 25.04 -12.05
N GLY A 317 -15.01 26.26 -11.61
CA GLY A 317 -16.28 26.94 -11.92
C GLY A 317 -17.40 26.78 -10.88
N ASP A 318 -17.29 25.87 -9.91
CA ASP A 318 -18.27 25.74 -8.83
C ASP A 318 -18.25 26.96 -7.91
N LYS A 319 -19.44 27.54 -7.62
CA LYS A 319 -19.56 28.75 -6.78
C LYS A 319 -19.24 28.53 -5.30
N LYS A 320 -19.27 27.28 -4.81
CA LYS A 320 -19.11 26.93 -3.38
C LYS A 320 -17.85 26.08 -3.16
N ARG A 321 -16.75 26.42 -3.79
CA ARG A 321 -15.46 25.76 -3.56
C ARG A 321 -14.84 26.25 -2.27
N ASP A 322 -14.33 25.34 -1.48
CA ASP A 322 -13.54 25.66 -0.30
C ASP A 322 -12.36 24.67 -0.19
N PHE A 323 -11.14 25.19 -0.28
CA PHE A 323 -9.90 24.43 -0.12
C PHE A 323 -8.81 25.21 0.64
N ASP A 324 -9.09 26.44 1.07
CA ASP A 324 -8.12 27.29 1.76
C ASP A 324 -7.67 26.70 3.10
N PHE A 325 -8.51 25.86 3.73
CA PHE A 325 -8.16 25.08 4.93
C PHE A 325 -6.99 24.11 4.69
N LEU A 326 -6.65 23.77 3.44
CA LEU A 326 -5.50 22.92 3.06
C LEU A 326 -4.19 23.70 2.89
N SER A 327 -4.22 25.03 2.95
CA SER A 327 -3.06 25.90 2.68
C SER A 327 -1.88 25.67 3.63
N SER A 328 -2.17 25.31 4.88
CA SER A 328 -1.18 25.24 5.95
C SER A 328 -0.89 23.82 6.47
N ILE A 329 -1.24 22.81 5.71
CA ILE A 329 -0.96 21.41 6.06
C ILE A 329 0.55 21.13 5.98
N GLU A 330 1.12 20.67 7.09
CA GLU A 330 2.54 20.29 7.26
C GLU A 330 2.75 18.77 7.20
N LEU A 331 1.71 17.97 7.51
CA LEU A 331 1.76 16.52 7.52
C LEU A 331 0.51 15.91 6.84
N VAL A 332 0.72 15.09 5.82
CA VAL A 332 -0.33 14.32 5.13
C VAL A 332 -0.09 12.83 5.35
N ILE A 333 -1.11 12.10 5.79
CA ILE A 333 -1.07 10.66 6.02
C ILE A 333 -2.17 10.00 5.21
N LEU A 334 -1.80 9.02 4.38
CA LEU A 334 -2.72 8.13 3.68
C LEU A 334 -2.54 6.73 4.24
N ASP A 335 -3.57 6.16 4.83
CA ASP A 335 -3.55 4.77 5.30
C ASP A 335 -4.56 3.92 4.52
N GLN A 336 -4.28 2.64 4.35
CA GLN A 336 -5.03 1.72 3.50
C GLN A 336 -5.14 2.23 2.04
N THR A 337 -4.06 2.78 1.52
CA THR A 337 -4.07 3.54 0.26
C THR A 337 -4.50 2.71 -0.95
N ASN A 338 -4.28 1.39 -0.94
CA ASN A 338 -4.74 0.49 -1.99
C ASN A 338 -6.28 0.43 -2.11
N HIS A 339 -7.05 0.71 -1.06
CA HIS A 339 -8.51 0.79 -1.14
C HIS A 339 -8.99 1.97 -2.00
N PHE A 340 -8.22 3.06 -2.09
CA PHE A 340 -8.57 4.20 -2.95
C PHE A 340 -8.58 3.85 -4.44
N LEU A 341 -7.83 2.82 -4.85
CA LEU A 341 -7.87 2.29 -6.23
C LEU A 341 -9.24 1.65 -6.56
N MET A 342 -9.89 1.07 -5.56
CA MET A 342 -11.24 0.51 -5.68
C MET A 342 -12.34 1.57 -5.51
N GLN A 343 -12.01 2.77 -5.06
CA GLN A 343 -12.89 3.94 -5.02
C GLN A 343 -12.67 4.79 -6.28
N ASN A 344 -11.99 5.91 -6.17
CA ASN A 344 -11.58 6.73 -7.29
C ASN A 344 -10.25 7.44 -6.99
N TRP A 345 -9.18 7.02 -7.65
CA TRP A 345 -7.85 7.59 -7.46
C TRP A 345 -7.74 9.06 -7.90
N GLU A 346 -8.54 9.52 -8.85
CA GLU A 346 -8.54 10.92 -9.28
C GLU A 346 -8.84 11.90 -8.13
N HIS A 347 -9.60 11.47 -7.13
CA HIS A 347 -9.87 12.29 -5.94
C HIS A 347 -8.57 12.59 -5.17
N ILE A 348 -7.65 11.62 -5.08
CA ILE A 348 -6.34 11.81 -4.44
C ILE A 348 -5.50 12.82 -5.23
N ASP A 349 -5.40 12.65 -6.54
CA ASP A 349 -4.67 13.59 -7.41
C ASP A 349 -5.23 15.01 -7.28
N HIS A 350 -6.55 15.16 -7.28
CA HIS A 350 -7.24 16.42 -7.11
C HIS A 350 -6.94 17.09 -5.74
N ILE A 351 -6.95 16.32 -4.65
CA ILE A 351 -6.60 16.84 -3.32
C ILE A 351 -5.16 17.34 -3.31
N PHE A 352 -4.21 16.56 -3.86
CA PHE A 352 -2.81 16.96 -3.89
C PHE A 352 -2.52 18.18 -4.75
N GLN A 353 -3.34 18.47 -5.76
CA GLN A 353 -3.27 19.70 -6.56
C GLN A 353 -3.67 20.95 -5.77
N HIS A 354 -4.51 20.79 -4.73
CA HIS A 354 -5.02 21.90 -3.92
C HIS A 354 -4.30 22.04 -2.55
N LEU A 355 -3.33 21.18 -2.25
CA LEU A 355 -2.54 21.26 -1.02
C LEU A 355 -1.50 22.38 -1.09
N ASN A 356 -1.40 23.16 0.00
CA ASN A 356 -0.40 24.22 0.19
C ASN A 356 -0.46 25.34 -0.87
N LEU A 357 -1.62 25.58 -1.45
CA LEU A 357 -1.85 26.80 -2.23
C LEU A 357 -1.94 28.00 -1.29
N ILE A 358 -1.53 29.16 -1.76
CA ILE A 358 -1.74 30.41 -1.05
C ILE A 358 -3.24 30.71 -1.12
N PRO A 359 -3.92 30.91 0.03
CA PRO A 359 -5.36 31.14 0.04
C PRO A 359 -5.70 32.50 -0.60
N THR A 360 -6.88 32.59 -1.20
CA THR A 360 -7.39 33.84 -1.78
C THR A 360 -7.96 34.77 -0.72
N ASP A 361 -8.52 34.20 0.35
CA ASP A 361 -9.03 34.95 1.52
C ASP A 361 -8.11 34.70 2.73
N GLY A 362 -7.87 35.76 3.49
CA GLY A 362 -7.03 35.71 4.69
C GLY A 362 -7.67 34.99 5.89
N HIS A 363 -8.96 34.67 5.87
CA HIS A 363 -9.70 33.99 6.96
C HIS A 363 -9.38 34.52 8.37
N GLY A 364 -9.09 35.82 8.50
CA GLY A 364 -8.76 36.47 9.76
C GLY A 364 -7.36 36.11 10.32
N CYS A 365 -6.46 35.59 9.52
CA CYS A 365 -5.07 35.35 9.95
C CYS A 365 -4.29 36.66 10.12
N ASP A 366 -3.38 36.69 11.08
CA ASP A 366 -2.42 37.77 11.26
C ASP A 366 -1.21 37.54 10.34
N ILE A 367 -1.12 38.30 9.25
CA ILE A 367 -0.08 38.19 8.23
C ILE A 367 1.32 38.35 8.83
N SER A 368 1.48 39.20 9.86
CA SER A 368 2.77 39.38 10.55
C SER A 368 3.29 38.15 11.25
N ARG A 369 2.39 37.21 11.56
CA ARG A 369 2.70 35.93 12.22
C ARG A 369 2.84 34.75 11.26
N ILE A 370 2.56 34.96 9.97
CA ILE A 370 2.71 33.87 8.99
C ILE A 370 4.21 33.69 8.70
N LYS A 371 4.67 32.43 8.77
CA LYS A 371 6.05 32.08 8.43
C LYS A 371 6.34 32.41 6.97
N SER A 372 7.54 32.95 6.71
CA SER A 372 7.97 33.45 5.41
C SER A 372 7.81 32.41 4.29
N TRP A 373 8.15 31.17 4.53
CA TRP A 373 8.05 30.11 3.54
C TRP A 373 6.60 29.73 3.15
N TYR A 374 5.58 30.06 3.96
CA TYR A 374 4.18 29.99 3.52
C TYR A 374 3.86 31.11 2.52
N LEU A 375 4.28 32.34 2.84
CA LEU A 375 4.08 33.50 1.98
C LEU A 375 4.76 33.32 0.61
N ASP A 376 5.93 32.67 0.59
CA ASP A 376 6.69 32.38 -0.63
C ASP A 376 6.12 31.18 -1.42
N GLY A 377 5.03 30.54 -0.98
CA GLY A 377 4.48 29.34 -1.62
C GLY A 377 5.40 28.10 -1.56
N LYS A 378 6.36 28.09 -0.61
CA LYS A 378 7.35 27.01 -0.44
C LYS A 378 6.89 25.92 0.53
N ALA A 379 5.68 25.99 1.09
CA ALA A 379 5.15 25.03 2.08
C ALA A 379 5.18 23.56 1.59
N LYS A 380 4.94 23.32 0.31
CA LYS A 380 4.97 21.98 -0.32
C LYS A 380 6.32 21.27 -0.21
N TYR A 381 7.44 22.02 -0.01
CA TYR A 381 8.78 21.43 0.14
C TYR A 381 9.12 21.09 1.59
N LEU A 382 8.33 21.59 2.55
CA LEU A 382 8.45 21.27 3.97
C LEU A 382 7.39 20.25 4.42
N ARG A 383 6.29 20.09 3.67
CA ARG A 383 5.24 19.12 3.95
C ARG A 383 5.79 17.70 3.90
N GLN A 384 5.51 16.92 4.95
CA GLN A 384 5.75 15.49 4.98
C GLN A 384 4.51 14.74 4.47
N THR A 385 4.73 13.74 3.62
CA THR A 385 3.68 12.86 3.11
C THR A 385 4.02 11.41 3.46
N LEU A 386 3.13 10.74 4.20
CA LEU A 386 3.25 9.34 4.60
C LEU A 386 2.16 8.52 3.93
N VAL A 387 2.54 7.50 3.19
CA VAL A 387 1.62 6.61 2.45
C VAL A 387 1.83 5.18 2.92
N PHE A 388 0.75 4.55 3.39
CA PHE A 388 0.76 3.15 3.84
C PHE A 388 -0.16 2.33 2.96
N ALA A 389 0.40 1.34 2.27
CA ALA A 389 -0.28 0.45 1.35
C ALA A 389 0.20 -0.99 1.50
N ASP A 390 -0.60 -1.94 1.06
CA ASP A 390 -0.28 -3.36 1.14
C ASP A 390 0.72 -3.77 0.05
N PHE A 391 0.69 -3.09 -1.09
CA PHE A 391 1.57 -3.33 -2.25
C PHE A 391 1.78 -2.05 -3.07
N LEU A 392 2.83 -2.04 -3.89
CA LEU A 392 3.18 -0.92 -4.75
C LEU A 392 2.39 -0.97 -6.07
N THR A 393 1.90 0.21 -6.51
CA THR A 393 1.20 0.37 -7.79
C THR A 393 1.77 1.52 -8.62
N PRO A 394 1.44 1.62 -9.92
CA PRO A 394 1.85 2.74 -10.75
C PRO A 394 1.36 4.09 -10.22
N GLU A 395 0.17 4.15 -9.64
CA GLU A 395 -0.44 5.35 -9.06
C GLU A 395 0.38 5.86 -7.87
N PHE A 396 0.84 4.96 -6.98
CA PHE A 396 1.69 5.35 -5.85
C PHE A 396 3.07 5.81 -6.31
N ASN A 397 3.62 5.21 -7.36
CA ASN A 397 4.83 5.71 -8.00
C ASN A 397 4.62 7.10 -8.62
N ALA A 398 3.46 7.36 -9.23
CA ALA A 398 3.12 8.67 -9.76
C ALA A 398 3.02 9.72 -8.64
N LEU A 399 2.32 9.39 -7.54
CA LEU A 399 2.23 10.23 -6.33
C LEU A 399 3.62 10.57 -5.78
N PHE A 400 4.47 9.53 -5.61
CA PHE A 400 5.85 9.66 -5.13
C PHE A 400 6.69 10.59 -6.01
N ASN A 401 6.56 10.50 -7.33
CA ASN A 401 7.36 11.28 -8.25
C ASN A 401 6.82 12.71 -8.45
N LYS A 402 5.49 12.91 -8.47
CA LYS A 402 4.84 14.16 -8.83
C LYS A 402 4.61 15.08 -7.63
N HIS A 403 4.17 14.53 -6.50
CA HIS A 403 3.65 15.32 -5.38
C HIS A 403 4.52 15.28 -4.11
N MET A 404 5.40 14.29 -3.96
CA MET A 404 6.30 14.18 -2.81
C MET A 404 7.62 14.91 -3.11
N LYS A 405 7.71 16.17 -2.66
CA LYS A 405 8.78 17.14 -2.97
C LYS A 405 9.54 17.60 -1.73
N ASN A 406 9.57 16.82 -0.70
CA ASN A 406 10.12 17.18 0.59
C ASN A 406 11.65 17.32 0.55
N VAL A 407 12.19 18.45 1.02
CA VAL A 407 13.65 18.71 1.08
C VAL A 407 14.41 17.81 2.07
N ALA A 408 13.72 17.14 3.02
CA ALA A 408 14.33 16.12 3.87
C ALA A 408 14.59 14.79 3.14
N GLY A 409 14.13 14.68 1.88
CA GLY A 409 14.20 13.47 1.12
C GLY A 409 12.93 12.63 1.20
N LYS A 410 12.91 11.56 0.45
CA LYS A 410 11.78 10.63 0.36
C LYS A 410 12.22 9.19 0.24
N LEU A 411 11.43 8.29 0.81
CA LEU A 411 11.68 6.86 0.89
C LEU A 411 10.57 6.09 0.19
N LYS A 412 10.96 5.07 -0.56
CA LYS A 412 10.05 4.07 -1.09
C LYS A 412 10.48 2.69 -0.58
N ILE A 413 9.60 2.07 0.18
CA ILE A 413 9.81 0.77 0.80
C ILE A 413 8.85 -0.19 0.11
N LYS A 414 9.38 -1.17 -0.60
CA LYS A 414 8.59 -2.15 -1.32
C LYS A 414 8.83 -3.56 -0.78
N ARG A 415 7.83 -4.40 -0.99
CA ARG A 415 7.91 -5.82 -0.68
C ARG A 415 8.50 -6.56 -1.86
N THR A 416 9.47 -7.43 -1.61
CA THR A 416 9.95 -8.44 -2.55
C THR A 416 9.16 -9.73 -2.31
N TYR A 417 8.63 -10.32 -3.36
CA TYR A 417 7.84 -11.55 -3.30
C TYR A 417 8.73 -12.72 -3.68
N GLU A 418 9.23 -13.46 -2.68
CA GLU A 418 10.01 -14.69 -2.92
C GLU A 418 9.14 -15.73 -3.60
N GLU A 419 7.92 -15.87 -3.09
CA GLU A 419 6.86 -16.71 -3.63
C GLU A 419 5.65 -15.84 -3.95
N GLY A 420 4.94 -16.17 -5.03
CA GLY A 420 3.72 -15.47 -5.40
C GLY A 420 2.48 -16.16 -4.84
N SER A 421 1.34 -15.46 -4.85
CA SER A 421 0.04 -15.99 -4.41
C SER A 421 -0.43 -17.23 -5.19
N ILE A 422 0.18 -17.50 -6.33
CA ILE A 422 -0.08 -18.71 -7.13
C ILE A 422 0.16 -20.01 -6.35
N LEU A 423 1.02 -19.98 -5.32
CA LEU A 423 1.29 -21.15 -4.48
C LEU A 423 0.16 -21.45 -3.49
N ASP A 424 -0.70 -20.51 -3.23
CA ASP A 424 -1.87 -20.65 -2.35
C ASP A 424 -3.10 -21.19 -3.09
N VAL A 425 -2.95 -21.48 -4.40
CA VAL A 425 -4.00 -22.11 -5.21
C VAL A 425 -4.16 -23.56 -4.81
N ILE A 426 -5.37 -23.93 -4.40
CA ILE A 426 -5.71 -25.27 -3.89
C ILE A 426 -5.94 -26.29 -5.02
N PRO A 427 -6.76 -26.00 -6.06
CA PRO A 427 -7.03 -26.94 -7.14
C PRO A 427 -5.76 -27.27 -7.96
N GLN A 428 -5.62 -28.54 -8.34
CA GLN A 428 -4.56 -29.00 -9.23
C GLN A 428 -4.87 -28.60 -10.69
N VAL A 429 -4.62 -27.34 -11.04
CA VAL A 429 -4.96 -26.76 -12.33
C VAL A 429 -3.73 -26.26 -13.06
N GLN A 430 -3.75 -26.42 -14.37
CA GLN A 430 -2.79 -25.82 -15.27
C GLN A 430 -3.08 -24.32 -15.42
N GLN A 431 -2.14 -23.46 -15.01
CA GLN A 431 -2.27 -22.02 -15.04
C GLN A 431 -1.40 -21.46 -16.18
N SER A 432 -2.05 -20.89 -17.18
CA SER A 432 -1.41 -20.35 -18.39
C SER A 432 -1.36 -18.83 -18.34
N PHE A 433 -0.17 -18.25 -18.49
CA PHE A 433 0.05 -16.80 -18.56
C PHE A 433 0.38 -16.41 -19.99
N THR A 434 -0.49 -15.62 -20.62
CA THR A 434 -0.36 -15.19 -22.02
C THR A 434 0.08 -13.74 -22.07
N ARG A 435 1.27 -13.48 -22.62
CA ARG A 435 1.80 -12.13 -22.79
C ARG A 435 1.20 -11.45 -24.03
N ILE A 436 0.77 -10.20 -23.83
CA ILE A 436 0.28 -9.30 -24.85
C ILE A 436 1.30 -8.18 -25.03
N ASP A 437 1.83 -8.02 -26.23
CA ASP A 437 2.76 -6.96 -26.54
C ASP A 437 2.02 -5.73 -27.06
N ALA A 438 2.12 -4.63 -26.32
CA ALA A 438 1.56 -3.33 -26.68
C ALA A 438 2.70 -2.32 -26.92
N PRO A 439 2.58 -1.46 -27.94
CA PRO A 439 3.61 -0.48 -28.29
C PRO A 439 3.80 0.59 -27.21
N SER A 440 2.73 0.92 -26.49
CA SER A 440 2.76 1.91 -25.42
C SER A 440 1.77 1.59 -24.31
N LEU A 441 1.95 2.22 -23.13
CA LEU A 441 1.02 2.10 -22.01
C LEU A 441 -0.40 2.60 -22.40
N LYS A 442 -0.50 3.63 -23.23
CA LYS A 442 -1.81 4.16 -23.69
C LYS A 442 -2.57 3.17 -24.57
N ALA A 443 -1.85 2.37 -25.34
CA ALA A 443 -2.46 1.42 -26.27
C ALA A 443 -2.82 0.07 -25.63
N ILE A 444 -2.38 -0.22 -24.40
CA ILE A 444 -2.53 -1.56 -23.81
C ILE A 444 -3.96 -2.03 -23.70
N ASN A 445 -4.90 -1.16 -23.32
CA ASN A 445 -6.31 -1.54 -23.14
C ASN A 445 -6.95 -1.92 -24.48
N ASP A 446 -6.65 -1.20 -25.56
CA ASP A 446 -7.17 -1.51 -26.89
C ASP A 446 -6.54 -2.78 -27.46
N VAL A 447 -5.24 -2.96 -27.28
CA VAL A 447 -4.54 -4.17 -27.73
C VAL A 447 -5.02 -5.40 -26.95
N ARG A 448 -5.22 -5.27 -25.62
CA ARG A 448 -5.76 -6.35 -24.77
C ARG A 448 -7.17 -6.73 -25.19
N TYR A 449 -8.05 -5.74 -25.42
CA TYR A 449 -9.40 -5.96 -25.89
C TYR A 449 -9.41 -6.68 -27.24
N LYS A 450 -8.63 -6.20 -28.23
CA LYS A 450 -8.50 -6.82 -29.54
C LYS A 450 -8.01 -8.26 -29.44
N TYR A 451 -6.95 -8.49 -28.65
CA TYR A 451 -6.41 -9.84 -28.43
C TYR A 451 -7.43 -10.78 -27.80
N PHE A 452 -8.17 -10.28 -26.80
CA PHE A 452 -9.21 -11.07 -26.13
C PHE A 452 -10.30 -11.49 -27.11
N ILE A 453 -10.82 -10.57 -27.92
CA ILE A 453 -11.89 -10.84 -28.89
C ILE A 453 -11.42 -11.73 -30.05
N GLU A 454 -10.23 -11.48 -30.61
CA GLU A 454 -9.76 -12.16 -31.81
C GLU A 454 -9.06 -13.49 -31.52
N LYS A 455 -8.50 -13.69 -30.34
CA LYS A 455 -7.71 -14.89 -30.02
C LYS A 455 -8.28 -15.67 -28.84
N THR A 456 -8.45 -15.04 -27.67
CA THR A 456 -8.84 -15.75 -26.44
C THR A 456 -10.27 -16.28 -26.54
N LEU A 457 -11.22 -15.44 -26.87
CA LEU A 457 -12.64 -15.79 -26.93
C LEU A 457 -12.95 -16.87 -27.98
N PRO A 458 -12.41 -16.80 -29.22
CA PRO A 458 -12.59 -17.89 -30.19
C PRO A 458 -11.98 -19.22 -29.76
N THR A 459 -10.86 -19.19 -29.00
CA THR A 459 -10.24 -20.40 -28.45
C THR A 459 -11.16 -21.06 -27.41
N LEU A 460 -11.77 -20.28 -26.54
CA LEU A 460 -12.76 -20.76 -25.56
C LEU A 460 -13.97 -21.38 -26.24
N ARG A 461 -14.42 -20.84 -27.38
CA ARG A 461 -15.57 -21.35 -28.15
C ARG A 461 -15.29 -22.63 -28.93
N LYS A 462 -14.05 -22.83 -29.39
CA LYS A 462 -13.71 -24.04 -30.16
C LYS A 462 -13.70 -25.31 -29.33
N SER A 463 -13.52 -25.19 -28.02
CA SER A 463 -13.58 -26.32 -27.12
C SER A 463 -15.00 -26.49 -26.58
N ALA A 464 -15.68 -27.55 -26.93
CA ALA A 464 -17.01 -27.88 -26.39
C ALA A 464 -16.99 -27.97 -24.85
N ILE A 465 -15.84 -28.35 -24.25
CA ILE A 465 -15.62 -28.43 -22.79
C ILE A 465 -15.50 -27.05 -22.19
N MET A 466 -14.86 -26.10 -22.89
CA MET A 466 -14.60 -24.74 -22.38
C MET A 466 -15.74 -23.75 -22.64
N GLN A 467 -16.81 -24.13 -23.32
CA GLN A 467 -17.93 -23.23 -23.60
C GLN A 467 -18.83 -22.95 -22.40
N SER A 468 -18.88 -23.86 -21.43
CA SER A 468 -19.73 -23.73 -20.25
C SER A 468 -18.91 -23.41 -18.99
N HIS A 469 -19.55 -22.77 -18.03
CA HIS A 469 -18.98 -22.55 -16.71
C HIS A 469 -17.64 -21.77 -16.70
N THR A 470 -17.51 -20.81 -17.64
CA THR A 470 -16.31 -19.95 -17.74
C THR A 470 -16.51 -18.62 -17.04
N LEU A 471 -15.70 -18.38 -15.99
CA LEU A 471 -15.62 -17.09 -15.30
C LEU A 471 -14.58 -16.21 -15.99
N ILE A 472 -14.97 -15.02 -16.42
CA ILE A 472 -14.08 -14.00 -16.99
C ILE A 472 -13.93 -12.87 -15.99
N PHE A 473 -12.79 -12.81 -15.34
CA PHE A 473 -12.45 -11.78 -14.38
C PHE A 473 -11.88 -10.55 -15.09
N ILE A 474 -12.50 -9.38 -14.87
CA ILE A 474 -12.16 -8.12 -15.57
C ILE A 474 -11.86 -7.04 -14.54
N PRO A 475 -10.59 -6.59 -14.40
CA PRO A 475 -10.20 -5.60 -13.39
C PRO A 475 -10.84 -4.23 -13.60
N SER A 476 -10.92 -3.76 -14.85
CA SER A 476 -11.45 -2.44 -15.21
C SER A 476 -12.94 -2.48 -15.54
N TYR A 477 -13.74 -1.59 -14.92
CA TYR A 477 -15.15 -1.44 -15.27
C TYR A 477 -15.35 -0.97 -16.72
N PHE A 478 -14.46 -0.12 -17.25
CA PHE A 478 -14.54 0.34 -18.63
C PHE A 478 -14.33 -0.83 -19.61
N ASP A 479 -13.35 -1.70 -19.33
CA ASP A 479 -13.14 -2.92 -20.13
C ASP A 479 -14.30 -3.89 -19.97
N PHE A 480 -14.88 -4.00 -18.77
CA PHE A 480 -16.09 -4.79 -18.54
C PHE A 480 -17.25 -4.33 -19.43
N VAL A 481 -17.51 -3.02 -19.52
CA VAL A 481 -18.56 -2.48 -20.38
C VAL A 481 -18.27 -2.78 -21.85
N ARG A 482 -17.03 -2.63 -22.31
CA ARG A 482 -16.63 -2.96 -23.71
C ARG A 482 -16.87 -4.44 -24.03
N VAL A 483 -16.43 -5.34 -23.15
CA VAL A 483 -16.61 -6.79 -23.31
C VAL A 483 -18.08 -7.15 -23.25
N ARG A 484 -18.83 -6.59 -22.29
CA ARG A 484 -20.27 -6.81 -22.16
C ARG A 484 -21.02 -6.42 -23.44
N ASN A 485 -20.78 -5.23 -23.97
CA ASN A 485 -21.43 -4.77 -25.19
C ASN A 485 -21.10 -5.69 -26.37
N TYR A 486 -19.86 -6.15 -26.51
CA TYR A 486 -19.49 -7.13 -27.54
C TYR A 486 -20.25 -8.46 -27.38
N PHE A 487 -20.41 -8.93 -26.13
CA PHE A 487 -21.16 -10.16 -25.85
C PHE A 487 -22.64 -10.00 -26.21
N GLU A 488 -23.25 -8.85 -25.94
CA GLU A 488 -24.62 -8.48 -26.30
C GLU A 488 -24.81 -8.48 -27.83
N ASP A 489 -23.96 -7.73 -28.55
CA ASP A 489 -24.01 -7.57 -30.00
C ASP A 489 -23.87 -8.92 -30.73
N ASN A 490 -23.03 -9.81 -30.19
CA ASN A 490 -22.78 -11.14 -30.81
C ASN A 490 -23.62 -12.26 -30.19
N LYS A 491 -24.62 -11.94 -29.34
CA LYS A 491 -25.59 -12.86 -28.74
C LYS A 491 -24.94 -14.03 -27.99
N TYR A 492 -23.91 -13.75 -27.20
CA TYR A 492 -23.33 -14.73 -26.30
C TYR A 492 -24.26 -15.02 -25.12
N SER A 493 -24.28 -16.27 -24.64
CA SER A 493 -24.96 -16.64 -23.42
C SER A 493 -24.06 -16.29 -22.22
N TYR A 494 -24.37 -15.21 -21.49
CA TYR A 494 -23.53 -14.72 -20.40
C TYR A 494 -24.33 -14.06 -19.27
N GLU A 495 -23.74 -13.97 -18.10
CA GLU A 495 -24.26 -13.25 -16.93
C GLU A 495 -23.34 -12.11 -16.53
N PRO A 496 -23.82 -10.86 -16.46
CA PRO A 496 -23.02 -9.73 -16.00
C PRO A 496 -23.07 -9.60 -14.48
N CYS A 497 -21.91 -9.60 -13.83
CA CYS A 497 -21.75 -9.36 -12.40
C CYS A 497 -20.79 -8.20 -12.17
N SER A 498 -21.33 -7.02 -11.87
CA SER A 498 -20.56 -5.81 -11.55
C SER A 498 -21.07 -5.15 -10.28
N GLU A 499 -20.28 -4.25 -9.73
CA GLU A 499 -20.60 -3.45 -8.54
C GLU A 499 -21.86 -2.57 -8.68
N TYR A 500 -22.26 -2.27 -9.92
CA TYR A 500 -23.46 -1.47 -10.19
C TYR A 500 -24.74 -2.32 -10.32
N ALA A 501 -24.61 -3.65 -10.32
CA ALA A 501 -25.78 -4.52 -10.35
C ALA A 501 -26.46 -4.60 -8.97
N SER A 502 -27.79 -4.68 -8.98
CA SER A 502 -28.54 -4.85 -7.72
C SER A 502 -28.30 -6.22 -7.07
N GLY A 503 -28.43 -6.32 -5.77
CA GLY A 503 -28.26 -7.59 -5.03
C GLY A 503 -29.09 -8.75 -5.60
N PRO A 504 -30.39 -8.57 -5.86
CA PRO A 504 -31.23 -9.59 -6.51
C PRO A 504 -30.75 -9.99 -7.93
N ALA A 505 -30.26 -9.03 -8.73
CA ALA A 505 -29.72 -9.32 -10.05
C ALA A 505 -28.45 -10.19 -9.95
N ILE A 506 -27.50 -9.83 -9.07
CA ILE A 506 -26.29 -10.61 -8.84
C ILE A 506 -26.63 -12.04 -8.37
N THR A 507 -27.61 -12.19 -7.47
CA THR A 507 -28.04 -13.50 -6.98
C THR A 507 -28.62 -14.34 -8.11
N ARG A 508 -29.43 -13.74 -9.00
CA ARG A 508 -30.00 -14.40 -10.17
C ARG A 508 -28.89 -14.83 -11.15
N SER A 509 -27.96 -13.93 -11.48
CA SER A 509 -26.84 -14.21 -12.38
C SER A 509 -25.98 -15.37 -11.87
N ARG A 510 -25.67 -15.39 -10.58
CA ARG A 510 -24.93 -16.50 -9.96
C ARG A 510 -25.68 -17.83 -10.03
N ALA A 511 -27.00 -17.82 -9.85
CA ALA A 511 -27.82 -19.03 -9.97
C ALA A 511 -27.91 -19.52 -11.42
N GLN A 512 -28.09 -18.61 -12.40
CA GLN A 512 -28.11 -18.99 -13.82
C GLN A 512 -26.80 -19.63 -14.27
N PHE A 513 -25.67 -19.02 -13.86
CA PHE A 513 -24.33 -19.54 -14.16
C PHE A 513 -24.11 -20.90 -13.50
N PHE A 514 -24.46 -21.06 -12.22
CA PHE A 514 -24.30 -22.31 -11.49
C PHE A 514 -25.07 -23.48 -12.14
N HIS A 515 -26.29 -23.22 -12.60
CA HIS A 515 -27.11 -24.23 -13.27
C HIS A 515 -26.78 -24.44 -14.77
N GLY A 516 -25.71 -23.82 -15.28
CA GLY A 516 -25.27 -23.95 -16.67
C GLY A 516 -26.24 -23.36 -17.70
N ARG A 517 -27.16 -22.48 -17.28
CA ARG A 517 -28.09 -21.79 -18.21
C ARG A 517 -27.38 -20.68 -18.98
N SER A 518 -26.23 -20.23 -18.47
CA SER A 518 -25.34 -19.27 -19.12
C SER A 518 -23.92 -19.82 -19.17
N ASN A 519 -23.28 -19.66 -20.32
CA ASN A 519 -21.94 -20.21 -20.57
C ASN A 519 -20.84 -19.42 -19.89
N PHE A 520 -21.00 -18.09 -19.84
CA PHE A 520 -19.98 -17.16 -19.34
C PHE A 520 -20.52 -16.33 -18.17
N MET A 521 -19.64 -16.01 -17.22
CA MET A 521 -19.88 -14.98 -16.23
C MET A 521 -18.82 -13.88 -16.38
N LEU A 522 -19.24 -12.65 -16.63
CA LEU A 522 -18.37 -11.49 -16.61
C LEU A 522 -18.34 -10.92 -15.19
N TYR A 523 -17.18 -10.91 -14.53
CA TYR A 523 -17.04 -10.61 -13.11
C TYR A 523 -16.02 -9.51 -12.88
N THR A 524 -16.42 -8.39 -12.25
CA THR A 524 -15.53 -7.25 -12.02
C THR A 524 -14.73 -7.38 -10.72
N GLU A 525 -13.50 -6.85 -10.70
CA GLU A 525 -12.66 -6.80 -9.51
C GLU A 525 -13.29 -5.97 -8.38
N ARG A 526 -13.95 -4.83 -8.70
CA ARG A 526 -14.63 -4.02 -7.70
C ARG A 526 -15.78 -4.75 -7.02
N LEU A 527 -16.57 -5.53 -7.76
CA LEU A 527 -17.60 -6.37 -7.14
C LEU A 527 -16.96 -7.40 -6.21
N HIS A 528 -15.85 -8.01 -6.62
CA HIS A 528 -15.12 -8.95 -5.77
C HIS A 528 -14.62 -8.26 -4.49
N PHE A 529 -14.01 -7.11 -4.58
CA PHE A 529 -13.56 -6.31 -3.46
C PHE A 529 -14.71 -6.01 -2.45
N PHE A 530 -15.85 -5.48 -2.93
CA PHE A 530 -16.95 -5.06 -2.06
C PHE A 530 -17.81 -6.19 -1.52
N ARG A 531 -17.89 -7.34 -2.21
CA ARG A 531 -18.85 -8.41 -1.86
C ARG A 531 -18.21 -9.77 -1.57
N ARG A 532 -17.03 -10.04 -2.08
CA ARG A 532 -16.27 -11.28 -1.89
C ARG A 532 -17.15 -12.52 -2.05
N TYR A 533 -17.90 -12.61 -3.16
CA TYR A 533 -18.74 -13.77 -3.43
C TYR A 533 -17.94 -14.99 -3.86
N ASN A 534 -18.28 -16.15 -3.30
CA ASN A 534 -17.83 -17.43 -3.84
C ASN A 534 -18.66 -17.78 -5.07
N ILE A 535 -18.03 -17.93 -6.22
CA ILE A 535 -18.70 -18.28 -7.47
C ILE A 535 -18.63 -19.78 -7.68
N ARG A 536 -19.74 -20.46 -7.40
CA ARG A 536 -19.85 -21.92 -7.53
C ARG A 536 -20.10 -22.32 -8.98
N GLY A 537 -19.69 -23.56 -9.35
CA GLY A 537 -19.89 -24.10 -10.69
C GLY A 537 -18.91 -23.56 -11.72
N THR A 538 -17.78 -22.99 -11.32
CA THR A 538 -16.72 -22.52 -12.20
C THR A 538 -15.82 -23.69 -12.61
N PHE A 539 -15.60 -23.91 -13.93
CA PHE A 539 -14.66 -24.90 -14.47
C PHE A 539 -13.47 -24.24 -15.15
N HIS A 540 -13.65 -23.04 -15.66
CA HIS A 540 -12.61 -22.28 -16.35
C HIS A 540 -12.55 -20.88 -15.82
N VAL A 541 -11.35 -20.40 -15.49
CA VAL A 541 -11.11 -19.02 -15.06
C VAL A 541 -10.25 -18.31 -16.11
N VAL A 542 -10.72 -17.20 -16.60
CA VAL A 542 -10.00 -16.35 -17.55
C VAL A 542 -9.82 -14.97 -16.92
N PHE A 543 -8.59 -14.63 -16.59
CA PHE A 543 -8.24 -13.27 -16.21
C PHE A 543 -8.01 -12.44 -17.48
N TYR A 544 -8.96 -11.57 -17.82
CA TYR A 544 -8.81 -10.57 -18.89
C TYR A 544 -7.60 -9.65 -18.60
N GLY A 545 -7.33 -9.39 -17.35
CA GLY A 545 -6.13 -8.76 -16.83
C GLY A 545 -5.85 -9.26 -15.41
N LEU A 546 -4.61 -9.18 -14.94
CA LEU A 546 -4.25 -9.57 -13.59
C LEU A 546 -4.91 -8.62 -12.57
N PRO A 547 -5.40 -9.13 -11.42
CA PRO A 547 -5.97 -8.32 -10.36
C PRO A 547 -4.92 -7.42 -9.72
N GLU A 548 -5.38 -6.34 -9.07
CA GLU A 548 -4.52 -5.50 -8.23
C GLU A 548 -4.10 -6.24 -6.97
N ASP A 549 -5.05 -6.86 -6.27
CA ASP A 549 -4.74 -7.66 -5.08
C ASP A 549 -4.41 -9.10 -5.47
N PRO A 550 -3.22 -9.61 -5.10
CA PRO A 550 -2.81 -10.99 -5.41
C PRO A 550 -3.73 -12.05 -4.79
N LEU A 551 -4.42 -11.73 -3.67
CA LEU A 551 -5.40 -12.65 -3.07
C LEU A 551 -6.56 -12.95 -4.00
N TYR A 552 -6.98 -11.96 -4.83
CA TYR A 552 -8.08 -12.16 -5.76
C TYR A 552 -7.74 -13.13 -6.89
N TYR A 553 -6.46 -13.21 -7.27
CA TYR A 553 -6.01 -14.25 -8.19
C TYR A 553 -6.25 -15.64 -7.58
N THR A 554 -5.73 -15.87 -6.39
CA THR A 554 -5.85 -17.15 -5.68
C THR A 554 -7.31 -17.52 -5.43
N GLU A 555 -8.13 -16.60 -4.93
CA GLU A 555 -9.54 -16.84 -4.62
C GLU A 555 -10.35 -17.19 -5.87
N ASN A 556 -10.15 -16.45 -6.97
CA ASN A 556 -10.86 -16.75 -8.20
C ASN A 556 -10.45 -18.09 -8.82
N VAL A 557 -9.18 -18.47 -8.74
CA VAL A 557 -8.75 -19.81 -9.16
C VAL A 557 -9.30 -20.89 -8.23
N ASN A 558 -9.40 -20.61 -6.94
CA ASN A 558 -9.97 -21.54 -5.95
C ASN A 558 -11.50 -21.72 -6.11
N PHE A 559 -12.19 -20.93 -6.94
CA PHE A 559 -13.58 -21.22 -7.32
C PHE A 559 -13.72 -22.49 -8.18
N LEU A 560 -12.62 -22.93 -8.80
CA LEU A 560 -12.61 -24.20 -9.54
C LEU A 560 -12.91 -25.35 -8.57
N GLY A 561 -13.91 -26.15 -8.92
CA GLY A 561 -14.31 -27.26 -8.07
C GLY A 561 -15.20 -26.91 -6.87
N LEU A 562 -15.55 -25.63 -6.63
CA LEU A 562 -16.56 -25.29 -5.63
C LEU A 562 -17.94 -25.75 -6.07
N LYS A 563 -18.28 -26.99 -5.74
CA LYS A 563 -19.58 -27.59 -5.95
C LYS A 563 -20.26 -27.95 -4.63
N PHE A 564 -21.53 -28.41 -4.68
CA PHE A 564 -22.23 -28.98 -3.54
C PHE A 564 -21.72 -30.37 -3.20
N ASP A 565 -21.30 -31.14 -4.24
CA ASP A 565 -20.77 -32.49 -4.10
C ASP A 565 -19.31 -32.53 -4.59
N GLU A 566 -18.55 -33.56 -4.16
CA GLU A 566 -17.18 -33.75 -4.60
C GLU A 566 -17.11 -33.85 -6.13
N ALA A 567 -16.24 -33.05 -6.73
CA ALA A 567 -16.00 -33.10 -8.16
C ALA A 567 -15.39 -34.46 -8.53
N SER A 568 -15.88 -35.10 -9.58
CA SER A 568 -15.26 -36.32 -10.08
C SER A 568 -13.85 -36.02 -10.63
N ALA A 569 -12.92 -36.98 -10.53
CA ALA A 569 -11.57 -36.85 -11.09
C ALA A 569 -11.58 -36.52 -12.61
N ALA A 570 -12.63 -36.93 -13.33
CA ALA A 570 -12.82 -36.59 -14.75
C ALA A 570 -13.15 -35.12 -14.94
N GLU A 571 -13.93 -34.50 -14.05
CA GLU A 571 -14.25 -33.07 -14.08
C GLU A 571 -13.05 -32.21 -13.69
N GLU A 572 -12.28 -32.58 -12.69
CA GLU A 572 -11.04 -31.90 -12.31
C GLU A 572 -10.04 -31.84 -13.46
N ALA A 573 -9.98 -32.86 -14.31
CA ALA A 573 -9.12 -32.89 -15.48
C ALA A 573 -9.51 -31.85 -16.56
N THR A 574 -10.71 -31.27 -16.48
CA THR A 574 -11.19 -30.21 -17.41
C THR A 574 -10.86 -28.82 -16.93
N PHE A 575 -10.48 -28.61 -15.66
CA PHE A 575 -10.22 -27.29 -15.10
C PHE A 575 -9.07 -26.58 -15.81
N SER A 576 -9.26 -25.30 -16.07
CA SER A 576 -8.20 -24.47 -16.64
C SER A 576 -8.21 -23.04 -16.10
N CYS A 577 -7.02 -22.45 -16.06
CA CYS A 577 -6.84 -21.04 -15.74
C CYS A 577 -5.97 -20.39 -16.80
N THR A 578 -6.44 -19.25 -17.33
CA THR A 578 -5.68 -18.44 -18.30
C THR A 578 -5.66 -17.00 -17.86
N ALA A 579 -4.47 -16.38 -17.80
CA ALA A 579 -4.30 -15.00 -17.44
C ALA A 579 -3.60 -14.22 -18.55
N LEU A 580 -4.20 -13.10 -18.95
CA LEU A 580 -3.62 -12.16 -19.91
C LEU A 580 -2.81 -11.11 -19.18
N PHE A 581 -1.60 -10.83 -19.63
CA PHE A 581 -0.74 -9.80 -19.04
C PHE A 581 0.12 -9.12 -20.11
N SER A 582 0.69 -7.97 -19.77
CA SER A 582 1.64 -7.23 -20.60
C SER A 582 2.90 -6.90 -19.80
N LYS A 583 3.93 -6.38 -20.45
CA LYS A 583 5.11 -5.85 -19.73
C LYS A 583 4.79 -4.74 -18.73
N TYR A 584 3.69 -4.02 -18.94
CA TYR A 584 3.23 -2.96 -18.04
C TYR A 584 2.54 -3.48 -16.78
N ASP A 585 2.16 -4.76 -16.76
CA ASP A 585 1.54 -5.43 -15.61
C ASP A 585 2.58 -6.08 -14.67
N PHE A 586 3.88 -5.71 -14.77
CA PHE A 586 4.96 -6.31 -13.98
C PHE A 586 4.66 -6.35 -12.48
N LEU A 587 4.20 -5.23 -11.91
CA LEU A 587 3.87 -5.13 -10.47
C LEU A 587 2.75 -6.09 -10.05
N LYS A 588 1.77 -6.32 -10.91
CA LYS A 588 0.68 -7.30 -10.70
C LYS A 588 1.19 -8.72 -10.84
N LEU A 589 2.00 -8.97 -11.87
CA LEU A 589 2.57 -10.27 -12.16
C LEU A 589 3.51 -10.75 -11.04
N GLU A 590 4.40 -9.88 -10.52
CA GLU A 590 5.33 -10.25 -9.44
C GLU A 590 4.62 -10.67 -8.16
N ARG A 591 3.46 -10.09 -7.85
CA ARG A 591 2.63 -10.46 -6.70
C ARG A 591 2.02 -11.85 -6.85
N VAL A 592 1.69 -12.24 -8.09
CA VAL A 592 1.07 -13.53 -8.39
C VAL A 592 2.10 -14.65 -8.51
N VAL A 593 3.21 -14.43 -9.22
CA VAL A 593 4.18 -15.50 -9.53
C VAL A 593 5.49 -15.41 -8.75
N GLY A 594 5.73 -14.33 -8.02
CA GLY A 594 6.99 -14.00 -7.35
C GLY A 594 7.89 -13.12 -8.19
N THR A 595 8.70 -12.26 -7.52
CA THR A 595 9.48 -11.19 -8.16
C THR A 595 10.48 -11.74 -9.18
N GLU A 596 11.28 -12.76 -8.81
CA GLU A 596 12.29 -13.32 -9.70
C GLU A 596 11.69 -14.07 -10.90
N ARG A 597 10.55 -14.73 -10.70
CA ARG A 597 9.82 -15.40 -11.80
C ARG A 597 9.20 -14.37 -12.75
N ALA A 598 8.62 -13.30 -12.22
CA ALA A 598 8.05 -12.23 -13.03
C ALA A 598 9.09 -11.54 -13.89
N LYS A 599 10.29 -11.23 -13.36
CA LYS A 599 11.43 -10.69 -14.13
C LYS A 599 11.75 -11.60 -15.31
N LYS A 600 11.97 -12.89 -15.05
CA LYS A 600 12.28 -13.88 -16.08
C LYS A 600 11.19 -14.00 -17.15
N ILE A 601 9.91 -14.00 -16.75
CA ILE A 601 8.78 -14.09 -17.68
C ILE A 601 8.73 -12.87 -18.61
N ILE A 602 9.07 -11.68 -18.10
CA ILE A 602 9.09 -10.45 -18.89
C ILE A 602 10.37 -10.31 -19.72
N GLU A 603 11.52 -10.75 -19.17
CA GLU A 603 12.83 -10.73 -19.84
C GLU A 603 13.00 -11.81 -20.89
N ILE A 604 12.08 -12.78 -21.02
CA ILE A 604 12.05 -13.69 -22.16
C ILE A 604 11.88 -12.82 -23.42
N ASP A 605 13.04 -12.39 -23.92
CA ASP A 605 13.11 -11.44 -25.01
C ASP A 605 12.78 -12.15 -26.31
N LEU A 606 11.66 -11.81 -26.89
CA LEU A 606 11.22 -12.28 -28.19
C LEU A 606 12.19 -11.82 -29.30
N ALA A 607 13.06 -10.84 -29.02
CA ALA A 607 14.00 -10.29 -29.99
C ALA A 607 15.10 -11.28 -30.40
N ASN A 608 15.44 -12.24 -29.54
CA ASN A 608 16.44 -13.28 -29.82
C ASN A 608 15.84 -14.55 -30.47
N LEU A 609 14.54 -14.57 -30.69
CA LEU A 609 13.89 -15.64 -31.40
C LEU A 609 13.71 -15.21 -32.88
N SER A 610 14.04 -16.11 -33.84
CA SER A 610 13.81 -15.85 -35.25
C SER A 610 12.36 -15.34 -35.49
N ALA A 611 12.14 -14.47 -36.47
CA ALA A 611 10.83 -13.84 -36.75
C ALA A 611 9.67 -14.85 -36.88
N HIS A 612 9.98 -16.09 -37.24
CA HIS A 612 9.01 -17.20 -37.26
C HIS A 612 8.66 -17.69 -35.85
N ARG A 613 9.58 -17.61 -34.86
CA ARG A 613 9.37 -18.00 -33.48
C ARG A 613 8.68 -16.91 -32.65
N GLN A 614 8.88 -15.62 -32.96
CA GLN A 614 8.26 -14.49 -32.26
C GLN A 614 6.71 -14.55 -32.27
N ARG A 615 6.10 -15.14 -33.30
CA ARG A 615 4.64 -15.25 -33.40
C ARG A 615 4.02 -16.32 -32.48
N TYR A 616 4.84 -17.21 -31.91
CA TYR A 616 4.35 -18.40 -31.20
C TYR A 616 4.70 -18.43 -29.70
N PHE A 617 5.64 -17.60 -29.21
CA PHE A 617 6.00 -17.53 -27.79
C PHE A 617 5.11 -16.56 -27.02
N GLN A 618 3.82 -16.87 -26.89
CA GLN A 618 2.88 -16.00 -26.20
C GLN A 618 2.42 -16.52 -24.82
N SER A 619 2.68 -17.79 -24.50
CA SER A 619 2.16 -18.39 -23.28
C SER A 619 3.24 -19.02 -22.41
N VAL A 620 3.23 -18.67 -21.14
CA VAL A 620 4.01 -19.31 -20.09
C VAL A 620 3.10 -20.19 -19.27
N LEU A 621 3.45 -21.46 -19.14
CA LEU A 621 2.69 -22.42 -18.37
C LEU A 621 3.32 -22.59 -16.99
N LEU A 622 2.57 -22.34 -15.93
CA LEU A 622 2.97 -22.63 -14.57
C LEU A 622 2.20 -23.84 -14.04
N VAL A 623 2.92 -24.87 -13.64
CA VAL A 623 2.34 -26.09 -13.08
C VAL A 623 2.81 -26.21 -11.63
N ALA A 624 1.87 -26.20 -10.70
CA ALA A 624 2.17 -26.47 -9.30
C ALA A 624 2.41 -27.99 -9.07
N PRO A 625 3.48 -28.40 -8.38
CA PRO A 625 3.74 -29.82 -8.12
C PRO A 625 2.83 -30.36 -7.00
N ARG A 626 2.40 -31.61 -7.16
CA ARG A 626 1.44 -32.30 -6.27
C ARG A 626 1.86 -32.50 -4.80
N ALA A 627 3.12 -32.32 -4.43
CA ALA A 627 3.57 -32.86 -3.13
C ALA A 627 4.48 -31.96 -2.27
N THR A 628 5.00 -30.85 -2.76
CA THR A 628 5.85 -29.95 -1.95
C THR A 628 5.73 -28.51 -2.45
N LYS A 629 5.43 -27.60 -1.53
CA LYS A 629 5.32 -26.13 -1.77
C LYS A 629 6.59 -25.48 -2.35
N THR A 630 7.64 -26.23 -2.63
CA THR A 630 8.99 -25.69 -2.84
C THR A 630 9.50 -25.64 -4.28
N SER A 631 8.77 -26.10 -5.30
CA SER A 631 9.28 -26.06 -6.67
C SER A 631 8.21 -25.83 -7.74
N LEU A 632 7.96 -24.57 -8.08
CA LEU A 632 7.25 -24.20 -9.30
C LEU A 632 8.21 -24.33 -10.50
N SER A 633 7.80 -25.08 -11.52
CA SER A 633 8.53 -25.18 -12.78
C SER A 633 7.89 -24.25 -13.81
N ILE A 634 8.69 -23.40 -14.45
CA ILE A 634 8.25 -22.57 -15.57
C ILE A 634 8.40 -23.39 -16.84
N ILE A 635 7.28 -23.63 -17.52
CA ILE A 635 7.25 -24.34 -18.80
C ILE A 635 6.77 -23.34 -19.85
N VAL A 636 7.62 -23.00 -20.79
CA VAL A 636 7.27 -22.13 -21.93
C VAL A 636 6.84 -23.03 -23.09
N LYS A 637 5.59 -22.90 -23.52
CA LYS A 637 5.00 -23.73 -24.58
C LYS A 637 4.99 -22.97 -25.90
N SER A 638 5.58 -23.58 -26.93
CA SER A 638 5.40 -23.19 -28.33
C SER A 638 4.36 -24.13 -28.98
N PRO A 639 3.41 -23.62 -29.80
CA PRO A 639 2.37 -24.44 -30.39
C PRO A 639 2.89 -25.56 -31.31
N ASP A 640 4.07 -25.41 -31.94
CA ASP A 640 4.48 -26.30 -33.02
C ASP A 640 5.74 -27.16 -32.76
N GLU A 641 6.62 -26.86 -31.81
CA GLU A 641 7.92 -27.55 -31.79
C GLU A 641 8.58 -27.88 -30.45
N GLY A 642 7.95 -27.68 -29.29
CA GLY A 642 8.61 -28.14 -28.07
C GLY A 642 8.32 -27.36 -26.80
N ILE A 643 8.84 -27.90 -25.73
CA ILE A 643 8.65 -27.40 -24.37
C ILE A 643 9.98 -26.92 -23.84
N LEU A 644 10.07 -25.67 -23.42
CA LEU A 644 11.22 -25.15 -22.67
C LEU A 644 10.97 -25.39 -21.17
N ILE A 645 11.84 -26.15 -20.53
CA ILE A 645 11.79 -26.38 -19.08
C ILE A 645 12.96 -25.64 -18.43
N GLU A 646 12.66 -24.71 -17.54
CA GLU A 646 13.65 -24.05 -16.72
C GLU A 646 13.64 -24.65 -15.30
N ARG A 647 14.71 -25.35 -14.91
CA ARG A 647 14.99 -25.73 -13.52
C ARG A 647 16.11 -24.86 -12.98
N LYS A 648 16.15 -24.69 -11.65
CA LYS A 648 17.24 -23.96 -10.97
C LYS A 648 18.57 -24.14 -11.69
N ASN A 649 19.06 -23.08 -12.32
CA ASN A 649 20.38 -22.89 -12.91
C ASN A 649 20.67 -23.34 -14.36
N LYS A 650 19.75 -23.87 -15.20
CA LYS A 650 20.07 -24.08 -16.64
C LYS A 650 18.80 -24.08 -17.52
N LYS A 651 18.76 -23.19 -18.52
CA LYS A 651 17.75 -23.18 -19.60
C LYS A 651 18.04 -24.28 -20.61
N ARG A 652 17.03 -25.04 -20.98
CA ARG A 652 17.17 -26.06 -22.05
C ARG A 652 15.94 -26.08 -22.94
N LEU A 653 16.20 -26.07 -24.24
CA LEU A 653 15.20 -26.18 -25.27
C LEU A 653 15.04 -27.68 -25.63
N ILE A 654 13.83 -28.18 -25.60
CA ILE A 654 13.50 -29.53 -26.05
C ILE A 654 12.72 -29.41 -27.34
N HIS A 655 13.31 -29.87 -28.45
CA HIS A 655 12.64 -29.94 -29.73
C HIS A 655 11.79 -31.20 -29.85
N GLY A 656 10.53 -31.04 -30.21
CA GLY A 656 9.60 -32.12 -30.48
C GLY A 656 9.66 -32.62 -31.91
N GLY A 657 10.79 -33.11 -32.32
CA GLY A 657 10.96 -33.71 -33.63
C GLY A 657 11.87 -34.95 -33.59
N THR A 658 11.67 -35.86 -34.50
CA THR A 658 12.24 -37.20 -34.51
C THR A 658 13.76 -37.31 -34.64
N ARG A 659 14.56 -36.24 -34.47
CA ARG A 659 16.02 -36.32 -34.62
C ARG A 659 16.77 -35.52 -33.57
N LYS A 660 17.56 -36.25 -32.79
CA LYS A 660 18.67 -35.89 -31.89
C LYS A 660 18.38 -34.99 -30.70
N MET A 661 18.26 -35.61 -29.56
CA MET A 661 18.46 -34.98 -28.25
C MET A 661 19.93 -34.90 -27.93
N LEU A 662 20.41 -33.71 -27.59
CA LEU A 662 21.71 -33.52 -26.94
C LEU A 662 21.51 -33.49 -25.44
N LEU A 663 22.00 -34.53 -24.75
CA LEU A 663 21.90 -34.66 -23.30
C LEU A 663 23.20 -34.27 -22.62
N HIS A 664 23.12 -33.42 -21.60
CA HIS A 664 24.18 -33.29 -20.61
C HIS A 664 23.78 -33.99 -19.30
N SER A 665 24.74 -34.67 -18.73
CA SER A 665 24.66 -35.61 -17.63
C SER A 665 24.11 -35.02 -16.35
N SER A 666 22.83 -35.07 -16.05
CA SER A 666 22.20 -35.04 -14.72
C SER A 666 20.72 -34.61 -14.65
N ALA A 667 19.94 -34.77 -15.72
CA ALA A 667 18.53 -34.36 -15.69
C ALA A 667 17.59 -35.55 -15.95
N ARG A 668 16.58 -35.68 -15.09
CA ARG A 668 15.43 -36.57 -15.33
C ARG A 668 14.39 -35.82 -16.19
N TRP A 669 13.86 -36.48 -17.22
CA TRP A 669 12.94 -35.91 -18.19
C TRP A 669 11.59 -36.62 -18.18
N LEU A 670 10.54 -35.85 -18.26
CA LEU A 670 9.17 -36.33 -18.54
C LEU A 670 8.67 -35.68 -19.82
N TYR A 671 8.30 -36.49 -20.79
CA TYR A 671 7.84 -36.06 -22.09
C TYR A 671 6.42 -36.57 -22.37
N PHE A 672 5.57 -35.76 -23.01
CA PHE A 672 4.18 -36.12 -23.32
C PHE A 672 3.95 -36.14 -24.84
N GLY A 673 3.76 -37.33 -25.40
CA GLY A 673 3.49 -37.58 -26.81
C GLY A 673 3.27 -39.07 -27.10
N ARG A 674 3.06 -39.43 -28.34
CA ARG A 674 2.62 -40.79 -28.69
C ARG A 674 3.64 -41.91 -28.48
N ARG A 675 4.97 -41.67 -28.43
CA ARG A 675 6.03 -42.65 -28.11
C ARG A 675 7.25 -41.94 -27.53
N TYR A 676 7.81 -42.44 -26.45
CA TYR A 676 8.92 -41.83 -25.73
C TYR A 676 10.06 -42.79 -25.44
N LYS A 677 11.31 -42.30 -25.45
CA LYS A 677 12.48 -42.94 -24.90
C LYS A 677 13.01 -42.11 -23.74
N CYS A 678 13.08 -42.70 -22.58
CA CYS A 678 13.65 -42.08 -21.39
C CYS A 678 15.05 -42.68 -21.16
N CYS A 679 16.07 -41.85 -21.07
CA CYS A 679 17.43 -42.25 -20.75
C CYS A 679 17.79 -41.76 -19.37
N ILE A 680 18.15 -42.68 -18.48
CA ILE A 680 18.67 -42.42 -17.13
C ILE A 680 20.03 -43.14 -17.06
N GLY A 681 21.12 -42.37 -17.07
CA GLY A 681 22.47 -42.96 -17.07
C GLY A 681 22.80 -43.67 -18.36
N GLU A 682 23.66 -44.67 -18.33
CA GLU A 682 24.12 -45.42 -19.48
C GLU A 682 23.08 -46.38 -20.09
N HIS A 683 21.89 -46.52 -19.47
CA HIS A 683 20.85 -47.46 -19.93
C HIS A 683 19.60 -46.73 -20.43
N CYS A 684 19.30 -46.82 -21.70
CA CYS A 684 18.07 -46.34 -22.33
C CYS A 684 17.00 -47.44 -22.31
N ARG A 685 15.88 -47.20 -21.65
CA ARG A 685 14.70 -48.09 -21.75
C ARG A 685 13.52 -47.34 -22.39
N SER A 686 12.83 -47.97 -23.31
CA SER A 686 11.60 -47.44 -23.90
C SER A 686 10.42 -47.79 -23.00
N VAL A 687 9.66 -46.82 -22.57
CA VAL A 687 8.48 -46.99 -21.74
C VAL A 687 7.24 -46.56 -22.52
N ARG A 688 6.22 -47.43 -22.62
CA ARG A 688 4.90 -47.10 -23.15
C ARG A 688 4.06 -46.52 -22.00
N VAL A 689 3.49 -45.35 -22.20
CA VAL A 689 2.68 -44.65 -21.20
C VAL A 689 1.46 -45.46 -20.74
N GLY A 690 0.96 -46.36 -21.56
CA GLY A 690 -0.22 -47.18 -21.23
C GLY A 690 0.00 -48.27 -20.17
N SER A 691 1.24 -48.61 -19.80
CA SER A 691 1.52 -49.63 -18.80
C SER A 691 1.61 -49.11 -17.35
N TYR A 692 1.70 -47.83 -17.16
CA TYR A 692 1.79 -47.22 -15.81
C TYR A 692 0.45 -47.01 -15.10
N CYS A 693 -0.65 -46.93 -15.86
CA CYS A 693 -1.99 -46.77 -15.30
C CYS A 693 -2.59 -48.14 -14.80
N ARG A 694 -2.04 -49.29 -15.21
CA ARG A 694 -2.58 -50.59 -14.79
C ARG A 694 -1.97 -51.17 -13.51
N SER A 695 -0.85 -50.62 -13.03
CA SER A 695 -0.21 -51.15 -11.81
C SER A 695 -0.71 -50.55 -10.50
N LEU A 696 -1.64 -49.57 -10.57
CA LEU A 696 -2.19 -48.92 -9.38
C LEU A 696 -3.63 -49.38 -9.01
N SER A 697 -4.24 -50.28 -9.79
CA SER A 697 -5.59 -50.80 -9.51
C SER A 697 -5.66 -52.17 -8.84
N GLY A 698 -4.57 -52.68 -8.35
CA GLY A 698 -4.53 -53.97 -7.70
C GLY A 698 -3.90 -53.92 -6.31
N LYS A 699 -4.70 -53.65 -5.31
CA LYS A 699 -4.69 -54.10 -3.92
C LYS A 699 -5.31 -53.05 -3.01
N VAL A 700 -6.60 -53.21 -2.81
CA VAL A 700 -7.24 -52.86 -1.53
C VAL A 700 -8.08 -54.09 -1.17
N HIS A 701 -7.69 -54.76 -0.14
CA HIS A 701 -8.58 -55.42 0.78
C HIS A 701 -8.74 -54.52 1.99
#